data_fb21e381038a5e0319ca7a72892b1602
#
_entry.id   fb21e381038a5e0319ca7a72892b1602
#
_cell.length_a   1.000
_cell.length_b   1.000
_cell.length_c   1.000
_cell.angle_alpha   90.00
_cell.angle_beta   90.00
_cell.angle_gamma   90.00
#
_symmetry.space_group_name_H-M   'P 1'
#
loop_
_entity.id
_entity.type
_entity.pdbx_description
1 polymer ?
#
loop_
_entity_poly.entity_id
_entity_poly.type
_entity_poly.pdbx_seq_one_letter_code
_entity_poly.pdbx_strand_id
1 'polypeptide(L)'
;MAAIICTAISAATRHISLDGSDPVVLLGDSIVYRGHAIALGPKAFFVDGSLSDSEASAHPYVFNSLQKAVERLADGTEEEPMRVYMAPWVYWADNPDDTTTAVGTDGRPPFGMVIRCNNLHLTGLTANPRNVVIAAQRGHMQGAIGNFTMLDIHGDGLQVSNLTMGNFCNADLDYPLEPSLQRPRRSDAITQAQVAYCHGDRAVARNVRFIGRLNLCPLSGARRIFYDRCHFECTDDALAGNGVYLKCTIDLYGQKPLYTTAATGAVFLDCDFTVKNNNHTMAFCKVPGPITLIDCRYHAPDSTYIGWANYPERWLRCYQAGFTLNGKPYRIGSRMGANTVCIDGKEALAAYKTVADGDTTYNTFNLLRGNDGWNPQARATMPAGANGCHRPPLPTCLLANRRRATVDTGGKPVELQAFSALNGGYKPGSTADTATVSWAIERGFERHALLTDLGHGRCTVSSLNDDDTTVTFTVVAATATGLQAAVEVSAVPRPLPAPAFTEEPRLAMGDSITLCYGIDLRGREDRSRITWYRCRDSRGNGAIPVAVGHGGKPLRSYRLTRADAGWHIMASIEPAHVRSRAGKAVRVVTDSPVDIGRTPEERCVETDFSTLPTAWQPMVAPGFWTVDGHKPSDTQAYQWAFDRNTDMWTYGSGFNGARGMGLLQAQRGARLLYTPAEPHGGDMRVTLVVDPTKTAGQGFGSATGQYMDVYIKFDTRTLSGYALRIERTPKHAKAVDFRLMRYDNGKATPISEAVSATCYRTRCTITVATDGQRLTAHAETTAPPQAGSGLPNTVDLSTDIDPSAHGGSGVQHTGSCGESTTMLHYMKIEYDTD
;
A
#
# COMPACT_ATOMS: atom_id res chain seq x y z
N MET A 1 -36.81 70.70 0.39
CA MET A 1 -35.34 70.64 0.30
C MET A 1 -34.88 69.20 0.59
N ALA A 2 -34.63 68.44 -0.42
CA ALA A 2 -34.09 67.10 -0.32
C ALA A 2 -32.56 67.17 -0.52
N ALA A 3 -31.81 66.92 0.54
CA ALA A 3 -30.36 66.85 0.44
C ALA A 3 -29.95 65.55 -0.17
N ILE A 4 -29.34 65.62 -1.38
CA ILE A 4 -28.69 64.54 -2.05
C ILE A 4 -27.34 64.35 -1.35
N ILE A 5 -27.22 63.32 -0.52
CA ILE A 5 -25.91 62.79 -0.05
C ILE A 5 -25.27 62.05 -1.18
N CYS A 6 -24.41 62.71 -1.93
CA CYS A 6 -23.46 62.08 -2.83
C CYS A 6 -22.31 61.48 -2.01
N THR A 7 -22.47 60.26 -1.53
CA THR A 7 -21.31 59.47 -1.07
C THR A 7 -20.47 59.13 -2.28
N ALA A 8 -19.24 59.64 -2.33
CA ALA A 8 -18.23 59.23 -3.28
C ALA A 8 -17.96 57.71 -3.05
N ILE A 9 -18.56 56.90 -3.91
CA ILE A 9 -18.15 55.50 -4.02
C ILE A 9 -16.76 55.54 -4.66
N SER A 10 -15.74 55.29 -3.86
CA SER A 10 -14.42 54.89 -4.36
C SER A 10 -14.68 53.88 -5.46
N ALA A 11 -14.13 54.09 -6.64
CA ALA A 11 -14.26 53.16 -7.76
C ALA A 11 -13.60 51.83 -7.35
N ALA A 12 -14.40 50.94 -6.71
CA ALA A 12 -13.95 49.61 -6.40
C ALA A 12 -13.52 48.92 -7.71
N THR A 13 -12.30 48.44 -7.74
CA THR A 13 -11.74 47.75 -8.91
C THR A 13 -12.69 46.60 -9.23
N ARG A 14 -13.33 46.68 -10.41
CA ARG A 14 -14.25 45.67 -10.89
C ARG A 14 -13.48 44.68 -11.76
N HIS A 15 -13.43 43.39 -11.36
CA HIS A 15 -12.91 42.33 -12.19
C HIS A 15 -14.05 41.38 -12.57
N ILE A 16 -14.06 40.91 -13.80
CA ILE A 16 -15.03 39.92 -14.31
C ILE A 16 -14.26 38.69 -14.70
N SER A 17 -14.69 37.53 -14.23
CA SER A 17 -14.07 36.23 -14.56
C SER A 17 -14.11 35.88 -16.05
N LEU A 18 -13.35 34.90 -16.44
CA LEU A 18 -13.14 34.47 -17.83
C LEU A 18 -14.42 34.06 -18.58
N ASP A 19 -15.39 33.45 -17.93
CA ASP A 19 -16.66 33.04 -18.54
C ASP A 19 -17.66 34.19 -18.54
N GLY A 20 -17.71 34.97 -19.63
CA GLY A 20 -18.65 36.07 -19.81
C GLY A 20 -20.13 35.64 -19.91
N SER A 21 -20.42 34.36 -20.16
CA SER A 21 -21.80 33.83 -20.24
C SER A 21 -22.39 33.47 -18.86
N ASP A 22 -21.56 33.24 -17.86
CA ASP A 22 -21.93 32.96 -16.47
C ASP A 22 -20.95 33.74 -15.52
N PRO A 23 -20.97 35.09 -15.55
CA PRO A 23 -19.90 35.87 -14.99
C PRO A 23 -19.86 35.84 -13.47
N VAL A 24 -18.66 35.84 -12.93
CA VAL A 24 -18.35 36.14 -11.54
C VAL A 24 -17.72 37.52 -11.48
N VAL A 25 -18.25 38.44 -10.72
CA VAL A 25 -17.77 39.80 -10.60
C VAL A 25 -17.17 40.04 -9.22
N LEU A 26 -15.85 40.32 -9.17
CA LEU A 26 -15.21 40.78 -7.94
C LEU A 26 -15.43 42.28 -7.78
N LEU A 27 -15.99 42.70 -6.65
CA LEU A 27 -16.27 44.10 -6.27
C LEU A 27 -15.76 44.35 -4.85
N GLY A 28 -14.58 44.90 -4.70
CA GLY A 28 -13.96 45.11 -3.40
C GLY A 28 -13.83 43.80 -2.61
N ASP A 29 -14.37 43.70 -1.43
CA ASP A 29 -14.31 42.52 -0.56
C ASP A 29 -15.49 41.54 -0.76
N SER A 30 -16.13 41.59 -1.93
CA SER A 30 -17.26 40.71 -2.24
C SER A 30 -17.19 40.22 -3.67
N ILE A 31 -17.75 39.03 -3.90
CA ILE A 31 -18.02 38.53 -5.25
C ILE A 31 -19.51 38.49 -5.50
N VAL A 32 -19.92 38.82 -6.72
CA VAL A 32 -21.29 38.68 -7.18
C VAL A 32 -21.40 37.59 -8.20
N TYR A 33 -22.23 36.60 -7.91
CA TYR A 33 -22.49 35.46 -8.80
C TYR A 33 -23.99 35.19 -8.86
N ARG A 34 -24.56 35.17 -10.06
CA ARG A 34 -25.99 34.94 -10.31
C ARG A 34 -26.91 35.83 -9.44
N GLY A 35 -26.53 37.09 -9.30
CA GLY A 35 -27.31 38.06 -8.53
C GLY A 35 -27.14 38.00 -7.01
N HIS A 36 -26.35 37.06 -6.51
CA HIS A 36 -26.05 36.94 -5.09
C HIS A 36 -24.66 37.53 -4.77
N ALA A 37 -24.62 38.42 -3.81
CA ALA A 37 -23.37 38.94 -3.26
C ALA A 37 -22.85 38.00 -2.16
N ILE A 38 -21.59 37.64 -2.22
CA ILE A 38 -20.89 36.81 -1.25
C ILE A 38 -19.74 37.63 -0.68
N ALA A 39 -19.81 37.94 0.60
CA ALA A 39 -18.73 38.65 1.30
C ALA A 39 -17.54 37.71 1.49
N LEU A 40 -16.32 38.21 1.21
CA LEU A 40 -15.08 37.54 1.46
C LEU A 40 -14.56 37.80 2.87
N GLY A 41 -13.87 36.85 3.45
CA GLY A 41 -13.39 36.96 4.83
C GLY A 41 -12.51 35.76 5.23
N PRO A 42 -12.15 35.64 6.52
CA PRO A 42 -11.25 34.57 7.00
C PRO A 42 -11.75 33.14 6.74
N LYS A 43 -13.08 32.99 6.52
CA LYS A 43 -13.73 31.72 6.20
C LYS A 43 -14.34 31.67 4.79
N ALA A 44 -14.05 32.66 3.95
CA ALA A 44 -14.60 32.77 2.59
C ALA A 44 -13.55 33.33 1.63
N PHE A 45 -12.87 32.50 0.91
CA PHE A 45 -11.81 32.84 -0.06
C PHE A 45 -12.36 32.85 -1.48
N PHE A 46 -11.80 33.70 -2.31
CA PHE A 46 -12.01 33.68 -3.76
C PHE A 46 -10.73 33.40 -4.49
N VAL A 47 -10.79 32.49 -5.45
CA VAL A 47 -9.64 32.09 -6.28
C VAL A 47 -10.00 32.31 -7.75
N ASP A 48 -9.21 33.13 -8.42
CA ASP A 48 -9.33 33.37 -9.87
C ASP A 48 -7.95 33.41 -10.52
N GLY A 49 -7.64 32.38 -11.28
CA GLY A 49 -6.34 32.21 -11.95
C GLY A 49 -6.09 33.23 -13.09
N SER A 50 -7.09 34.00 -13.50
CA SER A 50 -6.90 35.06 -14.50
C SER A 50 -6.34 36.35 -13.90
N LEU A 51 -6.34 36.51 -12.59
CA LEU A 51 -5.78 37.67 -11.90
C LEU A 51 -4.24 37.62 -11.90
N SER A 52 -3.66 38.81 -12.08
CA SER A 52 -2.22 39.00 -11.82
C SER A 52 -1.93 38.93 -10.30
N ASP A 53 -0.67 38.78 -9.93
CA ASP A 53 -0.25 38.81 -8.52
C ASP A 53 -0.62 40.14 -7.82
N SER A 54 -0.52 41.24 -8.52
CA SER A 54 -0.86 42.56 -7.99
C SER A 54 -2.36 42.72 -7.75
N GLU A 55 -3.20 42.21 -8.64
CA GLU A 55 -4.67 42.27 -8.48
C GLU A 55 -5.11 41.36 -7.33
N ALA A 56 -4.61 40.11 -7.25
CA ALA A 56 -4.95 39.21 -6.16
C ALA A 56 -4.47 39.75 -4.80
N SER A 57 -3.25 40.27 -4.71
CA SER A 57 -2.70 40.81 -3.45
C SER A 57 -3.33 42.12 -2.97
N ALA A 58 -4.10 42.77 -3.81
CA ALA A 58 -4.89 43.96 -3.41
C ALA A 58 -6.01 43.64 -2.39
N HIS A 59 -6.36 42.36 -2.27
CA HIS A 59 -7.42 41.86 -1.39
C HIS A 59 -6.91 40.69 -0.52
N PRO A 60 -7.16 40.73 0.80
CA PRO A 60 -6.57 39.73 1.73
C PRO A 60 -7.11 38.29 1.58
N TYR A 61 -8.28 38.13 0.94
CA TYR A 61 -8.99 36.85 0.78
C TYR A 61 -9.18 36.45 -0.69
N VAL A 62 -8.44 37.09 -1.60
CA VAL A 62 -8.45 36.80 -3.03
C VAL A 62 -7.10 36.21 -3.42
N PHE A 63 -7.12 35.17 -4.22
CA PHE A 63 -5.93 34.43 -4.65
C PHE A 63 -5.97 34.17 -6.15
N ASN A 64 -4.83 34.13 -6.79
CA ASN A 64 -4.71 33.73 -8.19
C ASN A 64 -4.22 32.30 -8.39
N SER A 65 -4.05 31.55 -7.32
CA SER A 65 -3.80 30.11 -7.38
C SER A 65 -4.41 29.38 -6.20
N LEU A 66 -4.77 28.12 -6.41
CA LEU A 66 -5.33 27.27 -5.36
C LEU A 66 -4.28 26.97 -4.27
N GLN A 67 -3.00 26.83 -4.63
CA GLN A 67 -1.91 26.62 -3.67
C GLN A 67 -1.83 27.74 -2.65
N LYS A 68 -1.83 29.00 -3.12
CA LYS A 68 -1.80 30.19 -2.23
C LYS A 68 -2.99 30.22 -1.29
N ALA A 69 -4.17 29.84 -1.78
CA ALA A 69 -5.36 29.77 -0.94
C ALA A 69 -5.26 28.64 0.09
N VAL A 70 -4.76 27.44 -0.30
CA VAL A 70 -4.60 26.28 0.57
C VAL A 70 -3.65 26.56 1.74
N GLU A 71 -2.59 27.31 1.53
CA GLU A 71 -1.64 27.73 2.58
C GLU A 71 -2.27 28.61 3.66
N ARG A 72 -3.43 29.22 3.37
CA ARG A 72 -4.14 30.16 4.25
C ARG A 72 -5.41 29.55 4.88
N LEU A 73 -5.73 28.28 4.58
CA LEU A 73 -6.91 27.63 5.12
C LEU A 73 -6.86 27.51 6.65
N ALA A 74 -8.03 27.62 7.24
CA ALA A 74 -8.23 27.36 8.66
C ALA A 74 -9.47 26.48 8.82
N ASP A 75 -9.47 25.56 9.80
CA ASP A 75 -10.58 24.65 10.04
C ASP A 75 -11.92 25.37 10.14
N GLY A 76 -12.91 24.91 9.40
CA GLY A 76 -14.30 25.29 9.55
C GLY A 76 -15.04 24.41 10.56
N THR A 77 -16.28 24.77 10.85
CA THR A 77 -17.27 23.94 11.55
C THR A 77 -18.41 23.59 10.60
N GLU A 78 -19.35 22.77 11.04
CA GLU A 78 -20.56 22.47 10.22
C GLU A 78 -21.40 23.73 9.99
N GLU A 79 -21.48 24.61 11.01
CA GLU A 79 -22.25 25.86 10.95
C GLU A 79 -21.52 26.95 10.18
N GLU A 80 -20.18 27.01 10.31
CA GLU A 80 -19.34 28.00 9.64
C GLU A 80 -18.16 27.29 8.91
N PRO A 81 -18.44 26.65 7.77
CA PRO A 81 -17.40 25.96 7.00
C PRO A 81 -16.40 26.94 6.37
N MET A 82 -15.18 26.45 6.17
CA MET A 82 -14.18 27.12 5.36
C MET A 82 -14.58 27.02 3.88
N ARG A 83 -14.83 28.12 3.20
CA ARG A 83 -15.28 28.17 1.81
C ARG A 83 -14.20 28.71 0.89
N VAL A 84 -14.00 28.02 -0.21
CA VAL A 84 -13.15 28.47 -1.32
C VAL A 84 -14.01 28.52 -2.58
N TYR A 85 -14.25 29.69 -3.06
CA TYR A 85 -15.02 29.98 -4.29
C TYR A 85 -14.03 30.12 -5.45
N MET A 86 -14.20 29.34 -6.49
CA MET A 86 -13.27 29.25 -7.61
C MET A 86 -13.91 29.77 -8.89
N ALA A 87 -13.33 30.76 -9.51
CA ALA A 87 -13.72 31.26 -10.83
C ALA A 87 -13.35 30.27 -11.96
N PRO A 88 -13.97 30.38 -13.14
CA PRO A 88 -13.54 29.64 -14.34
C PRO A 88 -12.05 29.77 -14.65
N TRP A 89 -11.30 28.68 -14.50
CA TRP A 89 -9.86 28.58 -14.75
C TRP A 89 -9.37 27.14 -14.61
N VAL A 90 -8.10 26.88 -15.00
CA VAL A 90 -7.37 25.63 -14.73
C VAL A 90 -6.37 25.85 -13.60
N TYR A 91 -6.62 25.22 -12.46
CA TYR A 91 -5.82 25.32 -11.22
C TYR A 91 -4.93 24.08 -11.08
N TRP A 92 -3.64 24.27 -11.34
CA TRP A 92 -2.68 23.16 -11.26
C TRP A 92 -2.32 22.84 -9.81
N ALA A 93 -2.50 21.60 -9.42
CA ALA A 93 -2.09 21.10 -8.09
C ALA A 93 -0.58 20.78 -8.02
N ASP A 94 0.05 20.60 -9.19
CA ASP A 94 1.48 20.37 -9.36
C ASP A 94 1.91 21.03 -10.68
N ASN A 95 3.15 21.51 -10.78
CA ASN A 95 3.62 22.13 -12.01
C ASN A 95 3.64 21.11 -13.16
N PRO A 96 2.81 21.25 -14.20
CA PRO A 96 2.75 20.30 -15.30
C PRO A 96 4.02 20.29 -16.16
N ASP A 97 4.84 21.32 -16.10
CA ASP A 97 6.08 21.46 -16.88
C ASP A 97 7.32 20.95 -16.11
N ASP A 98 7.18 20.61 -14.84
CA ASP A 98 8.25 20.03 -14.05
C ASP A 98 8.51 18.58 -14.46
N THR A 99 9.72 18.30 -14.94
CA THR A 99 10.18 16.97 -15.35
C THR A 99 10.98 16.26 -14.26
N THR A 100 11.19 16.88 -13.10
CA THR A 100 11.92 16.27 -12.00
C THR A 100 11.16 15.08 -11.42
N THR A 101 11.89 14.10 -10.91
CA THR A 101 11.27 12.94 -10.29
C THR A 101 10.68 13.34 -8.93
N ALA A 102 9.37 13.25 -8.80
CA ALA A 102 8.69 13.47 -7.55
C ALA A 102 8.81 12.24 -6.64
N VAL A 103 9.36 12.43 -5.45
CA VAL A 103 9.58 11.38 -4.44
C VAL A 103 8.75 11.71 -3.21
N GLY A 104 8.04 10.72 -2.67
CA GLY A 104 7.33 10.86 -1.40
C GLY A 104 8.31 10.94 -0.23
N THR A 105 8.01 11.77 0.76
CA THR A 105 8.91 12.03 1.90
C THR A 105 8.89 10.94 2.96
N ASP A 106 7.89 10.05 2.94
CA ASP A 106 7.65 9.02 3.96
C ASP A 106 7.49 7.61 3.36
N GLY A 107 8.09 7.37 2.21
CA GLY A 107 7.96 6.10 1.48
C GLY A 107 6.60 5.90 0.80
N ARG A 108 5.68 6.86 0.90
CA ARG A 108 4.43 6.82 0.16
C ARG A 108 4.60 7.41 -1.23
N PRO A 109 3.66 7.12 -2.14
CA PRO A 109 3.60 7.84 -3.42
C PRO A 109 3.51 9.36 -3.20
N PRO A 110 4.12 10.18 -4.05
CA PRO A 110 4.08 11.63 -3.91
C PRO A 110 2.69 12.20 -4.23
N PHE A 111 2.39 13.33 -3.60
CA PHE A 111 1.17 14.11 -3.82
C PHE A 111 1.49 15.43 -4.53
N GLY A 112 0.55 15.90 -5.36
CA GLY A 112 0.65 17.22 -5.98
C GLY A 112 0.41 18.32 -4.94
N MET A 113 -0.65 18.18 -4.15
CA MET A 113 -1.01 19.15 -3.10
C MET A 113 -1.59 18.42 -1.88
N VAL A 114 -1.18 18.83 -0.69
CA VAL A 114 -1.74 18.34 0.57
C VAL A 114 -2.64 19.41 1.16
N ILE A 115 -3.90 19.05 1.46
CA ILE A 115 -4.91 19.94 2.04
C ILE A 115 -5.26 19.44 3.44
N ARG A 116 -5.15 20.30 4.45
CA ARG A 116 -5.50 20.00 5.84
C ARG A 116 -6.53 21.01 6.32
N CYS A 117 -7.80 20.62 6.33
CA CYS A 117 -8.88 21.52 6.72
C CYS A 117 -10.15 20.72 7.01
N ASN A 118 -10.71 20.87 8.21
CA ASN A 118 -12.03 20.36 8.54
C ASN A 118 -13.12 21.27 7.96
N ASN A 119 -14.23 20.67 7.53
CA ASN A 119 -15.40 21.33 6.94
C ASN A 119 -15.01 22.31 5.82
N LEU A 120 -14.21 21.83 4.88
CA LEU A 120 -13.79 22.59 3.70
C LEU A 120 -14.84 22.46 2.59
N HIS A 121 -15.29 23.60 2.05
CA HIS A 121 -16.18 23.66 0.89
C HIS A 121 -15.43 24.25 -0.31
N LEU A 122 -15.12 23.44 -1.32
CA LEU A 122 -14.57 23.87 -2.60
C LEU A 122 -15.70 24.02 -3.62
N THR A 123 -15.97 25.22 -4.08
CA THR A 123 -17.12 25.51 -4.96
C THR A 123 -16.67 26.21 -6.23
N GLY A 124 -16.87 25.60 -7.37
CA GLY A 124 -16.78 26.25 -8.67
C GLY A 124 -17.94 27.21 -8.90
N LEU A 125 -17.64 28.44 -9.21
CA LEU A 125 -18.64 29.46 -9.55
C LEU A 125 -18.99 29.38 -11.04
N THR A 126 -19.68 28.31 -11.41
CA THR A 126 -20.04 27.99 -12.78
C THR A 126 -21.27 27.07 -12.84
N ALA A 127 -22.06 27.18 -13.89
CA ALA A 127 -23.09 26.21 -14.23
C ALA A 127 -22.50 24.93 -14.85
N ASN A 128 -21.39 25.09 -15.60
CA ASN A 128 -20.72 23.98 -16.29
C ASN A 128 -19.44 23.57 -15.54
N PRO A 129 -19.40 22.42 -14.89
CA PRO A 129 -18.23 22.00 -14.10
C PRO A 129 -16.95 21.81 -14.94
N ARG A 130 -17.02 21.90 -16.28
CA ARG A 130 -15.84 21.92 -17.16
C ARG A 130 -15.06 23.24 -17.10
N ASN A 131 -15.71 24.31 -16.63
CA ASN A 131 -15.13 25.65 -16.61
C ASN A 131 -14.21 25.92 -15.40
N VAL A 132 -14.34 25.13 -14.34
CA VAL A 132 -13.46 25.20 -13.16
C VAL A 132 -12.76 23.88 -13.02
N VAL A 133 -11.45 23.83 -13.21
CA VAL A 133 -10.69 22.59 -13.27
C VAL A 133 -9.55 22.61 -12.26
N ILE A 134 -9.55 21.70 -11.31
CA ILE A 134 -8.37 21.38 -10.51
C ILE A 134 -7.66 20.24 -11.25
N ALA A 135 -6.40 20.49 -11.64
CA ALA A 135 -5.68 19.64 -12.58
C ALA A 135 -4.31 19.18 -12.06
N ALA A 136 -3.91 18.00 -12.48
CA ALA A 136 -2.53 17.54 -12.50
C ALA A 136 -2.26 16.84 -13.85
N GLN A 137 -0.99 16.67 -14.19
CA GLN A 137 -0.60 15.97 -15.41
C GLN A 137 0.63 15.07 -15.19
N ARG A 138 0.65 14.37 -14.04
CA ARG A 138 1.77 13.52 -13.63
C ARG A 138 1.27 12.13 -13.22
N GLY A 139 2.05 11.12 -13.54
CA GLY A 139 1.81 9.74 -13.15
C GLY A 139 3.13 8.98 -13.00
N HIS A 140 3.07 7.68 -12.71
CA HIS A 140 4.26 6.88 -12.43
C HIS A 140 5.25 6.78 -13.62
N MET A 141 4.80 7.08 -14.84
CA MET A 141 5.66 7.12 -16.02
C MET A 141 6.17 8.54 -16.36
N GLN A 142 5.74 9.55 -15.64
CA GLN A 142 6.07 10.96 -15.90
C GLN A 142 6.69 11.62 -14.66
N GLY A 143 7.78 11.04 -14.19
CA GLY A 143 8.58 11.61 -13.11
C GLY A 143 8.01 11.43 -11.70
N ALA A 144 7.13 10.44 -11.48
CA ALA A 144 6.69 10.07 -10.13
C ALA A 144 7.22 8.71 -9.72
N ILE A 145 7.64 8.57 -8.46
CA ILE A 145 7.92 7.28 -7.86
C ILE A 145 6.64 6.76 -7.20
N GLY A 146 6.13 5.63 -7.67
CA GLY A 146 4.85 5.07 -7.23
C GLY A 146 3.64 5.76 -7.87
N ASN A 147 2.48 5.60 -7.25
CA ASN A 147 1.25 6.21 -7.72
C ASN A 147 1.23 7.70 -7.35
N PHE A 148 1.33 8.57 -8.35
CA PHE A 148 1.15 10.01 -8.11
C PHE A 148 -0.33 10.29 -7.85
N THR A 149 -0.63 11.00 -6.77
CA THR A 149 -1.98 11.47 -6.44
C THR A 149 -2.02 12.99 -6.46
N MET A 150 -2.95 13.56 -7.20
CA MET A 150 -3.08 15.01 -7.34
C MET A 150 -3.33 15.70 -5.98
N LEU A 151 -4.27 15.18 -5.19
CA LEU A 151 -4.65 15.76 -3.91
C LEU A 151 -4.61 14.72 -2.78
N ASP A 152 -4.03 15.10 -1.65
CA ASP A 152 -4.10 14.38 -0.37
C ASP A 152 -4.86 15.24 0.64
N ILE A 153 -6.09 14.87 0.97
CA ILE A 153 -7.02 15.70 1.74
C ILE A 153 -7.23 15.11 3.13
N HIS A 154 -6.96 15.89 4.15
CA HIS A 154 -7.15 15.55 5.55
C HIS A 154 -8.19 16.48 6.18
N GLY A 155 -9.12 15.89 6.92
CA GLY A 155 -10.21 16.58 7.61
C GLY A 155 -11.57 15.99 7.31
N ASP A 156 -12.50 16.14 8.25
CA ASP A 156 -13.89 15.72 8.12
C ASP A 156 -14.73 16.80 7.41
N GLY A 157 -15.85 16.41 6.83
CA GLY A 157 -16.86 17.34 6.31
C GLY A 157 -16.49 18.03 4.99
N LEU A 158 -15.60 17.43 4.19
CA LEU A 158 -15.27 17.96 2.86
C LEU A 158 -16.50 18.04 1.96
N GLN A 159 -16.72 19.19 1.32
CA GLN A 159 -17.70 19.35 0.24
C GLN A 159 -17.05 19.92 -1.01
N VAL A 160 -17.32 19.30 -2.13
CA VAL A 160 -16.82 19.75 -3.45
C VAL A 160 -18.00 19.89 -4.38
N SER A 161 -18.09 21.01 -5.11
CA SER A 161 -19.22 21.26 -6.00
C SER A 161 -18.87 22.07 -7.25
N ASN A 162 -19.57 21.74 -8.35
CA ASN A 162 -19.55 22.47 -9.62
C ASN A 162 -18.14 22.66 -10.20
N LEU A 163 -17.32 21.62 -10.22
CA LEU A 163 -15.97 21.68 -10.79
C LEU A 163 -15.52 20.34 -11.36
N THR A 164 -14.39 20.34 -12.03
CA THR A 164 -13.67 19.13 -12.47
C THR A 164 -12.45 18.92 -11.57
N MET A 165 -12.25 17.70 -11.09
CA MET A 165 -11.00 17.21 -10.55
C MET A 165 -10.41 16.20 -11.53
N GLY A 166 -9.22 16.47 -12.08
CA GLY A 166 -8.67 15.60 -13.10
C GLY A 166 -7.16 15.47 -13.07
N ASN A 167 -6.69 14.23 -13.22
CA ASN A 167 -5.30 13.99 -13.56
C ASN A 167 -5.23 13.67 -15.07
N PHE A 168 -4.78 14.65 -15.83
CA PHE A 168 -4.74 14.62 -17.28
C PHE A 168 -3.46 13.98 -17.85
N CYS A 169 -2.85 13.06 -17.12
CA CYS A 169 -1.67 12.34 -17.59
C CYS A 169 -1.99 11.47 -18.82
N ASN A 170 -3.14 10.81 -18.82
CA ASN A 170 -3.63 9.93 -19.90
C ASN A 170 -5.03 10.31 -20.44
N ALA A 171 -5.42 11.55 -20.26
CA ALA A 171 -6.58 12.15 -20.88
C ALA A 171 -6.22 13.58 -21.32
N ASP A 172 -6.75 14.04 -22.44
CA ASP A 172 -6.54 15.42 -22.89
C ASP A 172 -7.32 16.40 -22.00
N LEU A 173 -6.72 17.52 -21.68
CA LEU A 173 -7.38 18.65 -21.05
C LEU A 173 -7.84 19.63 -22.14
N ASP A 174 -9.11 19.55 -22.47
CA ASP A 174 -9.79 20.50 -23.35
C ASP A 174 -10.39 21.63 -22.54
N TYR A 175 -9.96 22.88 -22.83
CA TYR A 175 -10.41 24.07 -22.12
C TYR A 175 -10.75 25.22 -23.09
N PRO A 176 -11.97 25.23 -23.66
CA PRO A 176 -12.34 26.19 -24.71
C PRO A 176 -12.39 27.66 -24.29
N LEU A 177 -12.59 27.95 -22.98
CA LEU A 177 -12.65 29.32 -22.49
C LEU A 177 -11.32 30.07 -22.65
N GLU A 178 -10.20 29.34 -22.52
CA GLU A 178 -8.85 29.87 -22.69
C GLU A 178 -7.97 28.78 -23.30
N PRO A 179 -7.83 28.77 -24.63
CA PRO A 179 -7.09 27.72 -25.36
C PRO A 179 -5.62 27.56 -24.94
N SER A 180 -5.00 28.60 -24.37
CA SER A 180 -3.61 28.51 -23.87
C SER A 180 -3.48 27.57 -22.64
N LEU A 181 -4.57 27.29 -21.97
CA LEU A 181 -4.62 26.37 -20.82
C LEU A 181 -4.90 24.91 -21.22
N GLN A 182 -5.19 24.64 -22.48
CA GLN A 182 -5.34 23.28 -23.00
C GLN A 182 -4.02 22.52 -22.95
N ARG A 183 -4.11 21.22 -22.66
CA ARG A 183 -2.93 20.35 -22.70
C ARG A 183 -3.26 18.97 -23.24
N PRO A 184 -2.48 18.46 -24.19
CA PRO A 184 -2.58 17.08 -24.62
C PRO A 184 -2.12 16.15 -23.48
N ARG A 185 -2.66 14.95 -23.46
CA ARG A 185 -2.19 13.90 -22.55
C ARG A 185 -0.70 13.60 -22.77
N ARG A 186 -0.02 13.20 -21.72
CA ARG A 186 1.40 12.83 -21.76
C ARG A 186 1.66 11.38 -22.14
N SER A 187 0.65 10.51 -22.04
CA SER A 187 0.80 9.08 -22.28
C SER A 187 -0.43 8.49 -22.94
N ASP A 188 -0.22 7.66 -23.95
CA ASP A 188 -1.27 6.80 -24.52
C ASP A 188 -1.44 5.51 -23.73
N ALA A 189 -0.44 5.11 -22.96
CA ALA A 189 -0.50 3.95 -22.08
C ALA A 189 -1.33 4.26 -20.82
N ILE A 190 -1.90 3.22 -20.23
CA ILE A 190 -2.54 3.31 -18.91
C ILE A 190 -1.47 3.58 -17.87
N THR A 191 -1.47 4.78 -17.34
CA THR A 191 -0.52 5.26 -16.33
C THR A 191 -1.24 5.49 -15.02
N GLN A 192 -0.66 5.06 -13.91
CA GLN A 192 -1.21 5.31 -12.58
C GLN A 192 -1.09 6.81 -12.25
N ALA A 193 -2.21 7.49 -12.29
CA ALA A 193 -2.33 8.94 -12.17
C ALA A 193 -3.63 9.23 -11.41
N GLN A 194 -3.54 9.32 -10.10
CA GLN A 194 -4.67 9.38 -9.20
C GLN A 194 -5.15 10.82 -8.99
N VAL A 195 -6.43 10.98 -8.65
CA VAL A 195 -7.02 12.30 -8.45
C VAL A 195 -6.97 12.75 -7.00
N ALA A 196 -7.60 12.02 -6.06
CA ALA A 196 -7.66 12.48 -4.69
C ALA A 196 -7.85 11.34 -3.68
N TYR A 197 -7.04 11.34 -2.63
CA TYR A 197 -7.35 10.62 -1.39
C TYR A 197 -7.96 11.58 -0.37
N CYS A 198 -8.93 11.10 0.39
CA CYS A 198 -9.53 11.81 1.50
C CYS A 198 -9.47 10.94 2.76
N HIS A 199 -8.84 11.43 3.82
CA HIS A 199 -8.61 10.67 5.06
C HIS A 199 -9.64 10.94 6.15
N GLY A 200 -10.67 11.73 5.84
CA GLY A 200 -11.72 12.13 6.77
C GLY A 200 -12.98 11.27 6.69
N ASP A 201 -14.04 11.81 7.24
CA ASP A 201 -15.41 11.30 7.18
C ASP A 201 -16.35 12.34 6.56
N ARG A 202 -17.51 11.90 6.04
CA ARG A 202 -18.57 12.81 5.56
C ARG A 202 -18.16 13.66 4.36
N ALA A 203 -17.47 13.04 3.38
CA ALA A 203 -17.13 13.69 2.12
C ALA A 203 -18.33 13.75 1.18
N VAL A 204 -18.53 14.88 0.51
CA VAL A 204 -19.62 15.11 -0.44
C VAL A 204 -19.07 15.71 -1.73
N ALA A 205 -19.46 15.13 -2.87
CA ALA A 205 -19.25 15.73 -4.19
C ALA A 205 -20.58 15.93 -4.90
N ARG A 206 -20.84 17.14 -5.42
CA ARG A 206 -22.06 17.47 -6.17
C ARG A 206 -21.71 18.13 -7.49
N ASN A 207 -22.23 17.58 -8.59
CA ASN A 207 -21.96 18.08 -9.93
C ASN A 207 -20.45 18.26 -10.18
N VAL A 208 -19.68 17.21 -9.81
CA VAL A 208 -18.23 17.15 -9.97
C VAL A 208 -17.88 16.16 -11.07
N ARG A 209 -16.95 16.52 -11.93
CA ARG A 209 -16.37 15.61 -12.90
C ARG A 209 -15.03 15.11 -12.37
N PHE A 210 -14.89 13.80 -12.27
CA PHE A 210 -13.64 13.12 -11.92
C PHE A 210 -13.04 12.51 -13.18
N ILE A 211 -11.92 13.08 -13.63
CA ILE A 211 -11.28 12.72 -14.89
C ILE A 211 -9.93 12.08 -14.63
N GLY A 212 -9.74 10.92 -15.18
CA GLY A 212 -8.51 10.14 -15.10
C GLY A 212 -8.71 8.84 -15.84
N ARG A 213 -7.77 7.92 -15.71
CA ARG A 213 -7.94 6.59 -16.32
C ARG A 213 -7.70 5.51 -15.28
N LEU A 214 -6.48 5.08 -15.06
CA LEU A 214 -6.16 4.02 -14.12
C LEU A 214 -6.09 4.56 -12.68
N ASN A 215 -6.75 3.87 -11.75
CA ASN A 215 -6.76 4.22 -10.33
C ASN A 215 -7.22 5.65 -10.07
N LEU A 216 -8.38 6.04 -10.60
CA LEU A 216 -8.90 7.41 -10.50
C LEU A 216 -8.93 7.94 -9.06
N CYS A 217 -9.34 7.12 -8.08
CA CYS A 217 -9.40 7.46 -6.66
C CYS A 217 -10.14 8.78 -6.38
N PRO A 218 -11.44 8.89 -6.71
CA PRO A 218 -12.21 10.12 -6.51
C PRO A 218 -12.58 10.26 -5.04
N LEU A 219 -11.78 10.96 -4.23
CA LEU A 219 -11.93 11.08 -2.78
C LEU A 219 -11.87 9.74 -2.03
N SER A 220 -11.22 8.72 -2.59
CA SER A 220 -11.08 7.40 -1.98
C SER A 220 -10.40 7.50 -0.62
N GLY A 221 -10.79 6.63 0.31
CA GLY A 221 -10.27 6.60 1.67
C GLY A 221 -11.18 7.26 2.72
N ALA A 222 -12.06 8.18 2.35
CA ALA A 222 -13.04 8.72 3.28
C ALA A 222 -13.99 7.62 3.79
N ARG A 223 -14.37 7.69 5.05
CA ARG A 223 -15.21 6.65 5.68
C ARG A 223 -16.63 6.63 5.10
N ARG A 224 -17.23 7.80 4.87
CA ARG A 224 -18.53 7.95 4.19
C ARG A 224 -18.37 8.96 3.07
N ILE A 225 -18.81 8.58 1.87
CA ILE A 225 -18.70 9.43 0.67
C ILE A 225 -20.06 9.44 -0.04
N PHE A 226 -20.50 10.62 -0.38
CA PHE A 226 -21.72 10.86 -1.16
C PHE A 226 -21.39 11.58 -2.46
N TYR A 227 -21.75 10.97 -3.57
CA TYR A 227 -21.63 11.56 -4.92
C TYR A 227 -23.04 11.82 -5.45
N ASP A 228 -23.35 13.09 -5.75
CA ASP A 228 -24.63 13.52 -6.30
C ASP A 228 -24.43 14.13 -7.68
N ARG A 229 -25.00 13.53 -8.72
CA ARG A 229 -24.89 13.98 -10.13
C ARG A 229 -23.45 14.22 -10.58
N CYS A 230 -22.54 13.34 -10.15
CA CYS A 230 -21.14 13.38 -10.57
C CYS A 230 -20.91 12.62 -11.86
N HIS A 231 -19.83 12.97 -12.56
CA HIS A 231 -19.38 12.26 -13.76
C HIS A 231 -18.00 11.68 -13.53
N PHE A 232 -17.79 10.41 -13.96
CA PHE A 232 -16.52 9.71 -13.81
C PHE A 232 -16.03 9.20 -15.14
N GLU A 233 -14.76 9.46 -15.47
CA GLU A 233 -14.06 8.79 -16.57
C GLU A 233 -12.98 7.88 -16.01
N CYS A 234 -13.08 6.57 -16.19
CA CYS A 234 -12.21 5.63 -15.51
C CYS A 234 -11.91 4.35 -16.33
N THR A 235 -10.82 3.68 -15.96
CA THR A 235 -10.49 2.31 -16.39
C THR A 235 -10.70 1.34 -15.22
N ASP A 236 -9.67 0.60 -14.85
CA ASP A 236 -9.71 -0.35 -13.73
C ASP A 236 -9.36 0.36 -12.41
N ASP A 237 -9.81 -0.23 -11.29
CA ASP A 237 -9.44 0.17 -9.92
C ASP A 237 -9.72 1.66 -9.60
N ALA A 238 -10.76 2.23 -10.18
CA ALA A 238 -10.94 3.67 -10.25
C ALA A 238 -11.86 4.25 -9.16
N LEU A 239 -12.99 3.61 -8.87
CA LEU A 239 -14.05 4.19 -8.03
C LEU A 239 -13.85 3.89 -6.54
N ALA A 240 -14.41 4.74 -5.68
CA ALA A 240 -14.41 4.52 -4.22
C ALA A 240 -15.36 3.37 -3.84
N GLY A 241 -14.82 2.33 -3.21
CA GLY A 241 -15.53 1.09 -2.91
C GLY A 241 -16.55 1.15 -1.76
N ASN A 242 -16.72 2.31 -1.12
CA ASN A 242 -17.69 2.58 -0.06
C ASN A 242 -18.59 3.79 -0.36
N GLY A 243 -18.52 4.30 -1.60
CA GLY A 243 -19.33 5.46 -2.01
C GLY A 243 -20.81 5.15 -2.15
N VAL A 244 -21.65 6.16 -1.89
CA VAL A 244 -23.05 6.21 -2.29
C VAL A 244 -23.16 7.16 -3.47
N TYR A 245 -23.52 6.63 -4.63
CA TYR A 245 -23.59 7.33 -5.91
C TYR A 245 -25.04 7.55 -6.27
N LEU A 246 -25.47 8.81 -6.42
CA LEU A 246 -26.82 9.18 -6.80
C LEU A 246 -26.84 9.93 -8.14
N LYS A 247 -27.56 9.39 -9.12
CA LYS A 247 -27.72 10.00 -10.44
C LYS A 247 -26.39 10.35 -11.12
N CYS A 248 -25.39 9.50 -10.92
CA CYS A 248 -24.04 9.66 -11.48
C CYS A 248 -23.94 9.02 -12.87
N THR A 249 -23.03 9.56 -13.69
CA THR A 249 -22.66 8.97 -15.00
C THR A 249 -21.23 8.46 -14.94
N ILE A 250 -21.01 7.23 -15.39
CA ILE A 250 -19.72 6.57 -15.33
C ILE A 250 -19.32 6.08 -16.72
N ASP A 251 -18.32 6.70 -17.33
CA ASP A 251 -17.72 6.31 -18.58
C ASP A 251 -16.58 5.31 -18.34
N LEU A 252 -16.74 4.10 -18.85
CA LEU A 252 -15.85 2.95 -18.60
C LEU A 252 -14.91 2.72 -19.79
N TYR A 253 -13.65 3.01 -19.62
CA TYR A 253 -12.58 2.74 -20.58
C TYR A 253 -11.83 1.43 -20.28
N GLY A 254 -12.15 0.76 -19.16
CA GLY A 254 -11.65 -0.54 -18.74
C GLY A 254 -12.78 -1.47 -18.31
N GLN A 255 -12.43 -2.58 -17.65
CA GLN A 255 -13.38 -3.67 -17.38
C GLN A 255 -13.89 -3.71 -15.95
N LYS A 256 -13.12 -3.18 -14.98
CA LYS A 256 -13.35 -3.37 -13.53
C LYS A 256 -13.20 -2.03 -12.80
N PRO A 257 -14.25 -1.20 -12.79
CA PRO A 257 -14.17 0.15 -12.22
C PRO A 257 -13.84 0.19 -10.73
N LEU A 258 -14.04 -0.88 -9.99
CA LEU A 258 -13.71 -1.00 -8.58
C LEU A 258 -12.57 -2.02 -8.38
N TYR A 259 -11.56 -1.67 -7.59
CA TYR A 259 -10.60 -2.68 -7.11
C TYR A 259 -11.33 -3.71 -6.25
N THR A 260 -11.94 -3.25 -5.18
CA THR A 260 -12.85 -3.97 -4.29
C THR A 260 -13.80 -2.98 -3.64
N THR A 261 -14.72 -3.45 -2.81
CA THR A 261 -15.56 -2.58 -2.00
C THR A 261 -15.28 -2.80 -0.51
N ALA A 262 -15.60 -1.80 0.30
CA ALA A 262 -15.66 -1.98 1.74
C ALA A 262 -16.72 -3.04 2.10
N ALA A 263 -16.68 -3.56 3.32
CA ALA A 263 -17.69 -4.51 3.80
C ALA A 263 -19.11 -3.93 3.78
N THR A 264 -19.24 -2.61 3.91
CA THR A 264 -20.50 -1.88 3.76
C THR A 264 -20.99 -1.79 2.30
N GLY A 265 -20.12 -2.08 1.33
CA GLY A 265 -20.43 -2.04 -0.09
C GLY A 265 -20.48 -0.64 -0.71
N ALA A 266 -20.35 -0.60 -2.03
CA ALA A 266 -20.68 0.57 -2.83
C ALA A 266 -22.17 0.52 -3.23
N VAL A 267 -22.85 1.67 -3.25
CA VAL A 267 -24.26 1.77 -3.57
C VAL A 267 -24.45 2.76 -4.72
N PHE A 268 -25.09 2.30 -5.78
CA PHE A 268 -25.41 3.11 -6.96
C PHE A 268 -26.92 3.23 -7.09
N LEU A 269 -27.43 4.46 -7.15
CA LEU A 269 -28.82 4.81 -7.20
C LEU A 269 -29.07 5.66 -8.46
N ASP A 270 -29.88 5.15 -9.38
CA ASP A 270 -30.26 5.87 -10.63
C ASP A 270 -29.02 6.33 -11.43
N CYS A 271 -28.00 5.46 -11.54
CA CYS A 271 -26.76 5.75 -12.23
C CYS A 271 -26.71 5.17 -13.64
N ASP A 272 -25.95 5.84 -14.52
CA ASP A 272 -25.70 5.42 -15.89
C ASP A 272 -24.24 4.99 -16.07
N PHE A 273 -24.03 3.76 -16.55
CA PHE A 273 -22.72 3.24 -16.92
C PHE A 273 -22.62 3.11 -18.42
N THR A 274 -21.56 3.64 -19.03
CA THR A 274 -21.34 3.55 -20.48
C THR A 274 -19.97 2.99 -20.77
N VAL A 275 -19.92 1.84 -21.46
CA VAL A 275 -18.66 1.23 -21.93
C VAL A 275 -18.16 2.00 -23.15
N LYS A 276 -16.93 2.50 -23.09
CA LYS A 276 -16.28 3.30 -24.15
C LYS A 276 -15.30 2.49 -25.00
N ASN A 277 -15.26 1.20 -24.84
CA ASN A 277 -14.42 0.27 -25.61
C ASN A 277 -15.27 -0.91 -26.15
N ASN A 278 -14.63 -1.85 -26.81
CA ASN A 278 -15.32 -3.02 -27.40
C ASN A 278 -15.28 -4.26 -26.49
N ASN A 279 -15.24 -4.09 -25.16
CA ASN A 279 -15.24 -5.22 -24.25
C ASN A 279 -16.63 -5.86 -24.12
N HIS A 280 -16.69 -7.17 -24.36
CA HIS A 280 -17.89 -7.98 -24.21
C HIS A 280 -17.96 -8.74 -22.87
N THR A 281 -17.00 -8.54 -21.99
CA THR A 281 -17.00 -9.10 -20.64
C THR A 281 -16.59 -8.01 -19.66
N MET A 282 -17.51 -7.63 -18.80
CA MET A 282 -17.35 -6.60 -17.80
C MET A 282 -17.56 -7.18 -16.41
N ALA A 283 -16.89 -6.65 -15.42
CA ALA A 283 -17.14 -6.92 -14.01
C ALA A 283 -17.08 -5.61 -13.21
N PHE A 284 -17.80 -5.53 -12.11
CA PHE A 284 -17.77 -4.32 -11.28
C PHE A 284 -16.49 -4.25 -10.44
N CYS A 285 -16.01 -5.38 -9.92
CA CYS A 285 -14.84 -5.44 -9.07
C CYS A 285 -13.75 -6.36 -9.64
N LYS A 286 -12.51 -6.02 -9.35
CA LYS A 286 -11.35 -6.89 -9.58
C LYS A 286 -11.24 -7.95 -8.49
N VAL A 287 -11.34 -7.54 -7.23
CA VAL A 287 -11.44 -8.41 -6.06
C VAL A 287 -12.87 -8.36 -5.54
N PRO A 288 -13.49 -9.50 -5.22
CA PRO A 288 -14.89 -9.54 -4.78
C PRO A 288 -15.18 -8.59 -3.63
N GLY A 289 -16.31 -7.91 -3.71
CA GLY A 289 -16.84 -7.03 -2.68
C GLY A 289 -18.33 -6.79 -2.89
N PRO A 290 -19.10 -6.46 -1.84
CA PRO A 290 -20.53 -6.23 -1.95
C PRO A 290 -20.86 -4.93 -2.71
N ILE A 291 -21.88 -4.99 -3.56
CA ILE A 291 -22.38 -3.86 -4.35
C ILE A 291 -23.90 -3.88 -4.34
N THR A 292 -24.51 -2.69 -4.31
CA THR A 292 -25.96 -2.51 -4.46
C THR A 292 -26.23 -1.56 -5.62
N LEU A 293 -27.08 -2.00 -6.55
CA LEU A 293 -27.46 -1.26 -7.75
C LEU A 293 -29.00 -1.12 -7.80
N ILE A 294 -29.50 0.11 -7.72
CA ILE A 294 -30.94 0.40 -7.77
C ILE A 294 -31.23 1.34 -8.95
N ASP A 295 -32.10 0.91 -9.84
CA ASP A 295 -32.55 1.63 -11.05
C ASP A 295 -31.39 2.09 -11.95
N CYS A 296 -30.31 1.32 -12.00
CA CYS A 296 -29.16 1.68 -12.80
C CYS A 296 -29.27 1.16 -14.25
N ARG A 297 -28.71 1.93 -15.16
CA ARG A 297 -28.69 1.63 -16.60
C ARG A 297 -27.24 1.37 -17.03
N TYR A 298 -27.07 0.35 -17.84
CA TYR A 298 -25.76 -0.03 -18.37
C TYR A 298 -25.81 -0.07 -19.88
N HIS A 299 -24.94 0.66 -20.53
CA HIS A 299 -24.81 0.77 -21.97
C HIS A 299 -23.49 0.14 -22.41
N ALA A 300 -23.55 -0.91 -23.21
CA ALA A 300 -22.39 -1.68 -23.63
C ALA A 300 -22.61 -2.28 -25.03
N PRO A 301 -21.55 -2.77 -25.71
CA PRO A 301 -21.69 -3.52 -26.93
C PRO A 301 -22.69 -4.70 -26.79
N ASP A 302 -23.35 -5.08 -27.88
CA ASP A 302 -24.28 -6.19 -27.86
C ASP A 302 -23.62 -7.48 -27.35
N SER A 303 -24.41 -8.32 -26.68
CA SER A 303 -23.96 -9.58 -26.09
C SER A 303 -22.93 -9.44 -24.95
N THR A 304 -22.81 -8.25 -24.35
CA THR A 304 -21.92 -8.05 -23.21
C THR A 304 -22.41 -8.82 -21.98
N TYR A 305 -21.49 -9.57 -21.36
CA TYR A 305 -21.70 -10.18 -20.06
C TYR A 305 -21.22 -9.23 -18.95
N ILE A 306 -22.03 -9.05 -17.91
CA ILE A 306 -21.69 -8.27 -16.74
C ILE A 306 -21.68 -9.17 -15.51
N GLY A 307 -20.55 -9.23 -14.81
CA GLY A 307 -20.36 -9.94 -13.54
C GLY A 307 -20.08 -8.99 -12.38
N TRP A 308 -20.13 -9.51 -11.14
CA TRP A 308 -19.75 -8.75 -9.96
C TRP A 308 -18.24 -8.68 -9.78
N ALA A 309 -17.58 -9.82 -9.96
CA ALA A 309 -16.12 -9.97 -9.94
C ALA A 309 -15.74 -11.23 -10.75
N ASN A 310 -14.44 -11.40 -10.97
CA ASN A 310 -13.95 -12.61 -11.65
C ASN A 310 -14.16 -13.89 -10.82
N TYR A 311 -14.12 -13.76 -9.49
CA TYR A 311 -14.27 -14.87 -8.55
C TYR A 311 -15.36 -14.52 -7.55
N PRO A 312 -16.56 -15.13 -7.67
CA PRO A 312 -17.64 -14.86 -6.72
C PRO A 312 -17.32 -15.46 -5.36
N GLU A 313 -17.52 -14.65 -4.32
CA GLU A 313 -17.40 -15.09 -2.94
C GLU A 313 -18.78 -15.48 -2.40
N ARG A 314 -18.96 -16.74 -1.97
CA ARG A 314 -20.25 -17.27 -1.53
C ARG A 314 -20.85 -16.56 -0.29
N TRP A 315 -19.99 -15.92 0.48
CA TRP A 315 -20.33 -15.28 1.77
C TRP A 315 -20.67 -13.80 1.70
N LEU A 316 -20.64 -13.19 0.55
CA LEU A 316 -21.12 -11.82 0.39
C LEU A 316 -22.37 -11.76 -0.47
N ARG A 317 -23.11 -10.64 -0.41
CA ARG A 317 -24.29 -10.41 -1.23
C ARG A 317 -24.16 -9.14 -2.02
N CYS A 318 -24.53 -9.24 -3.30
CA CYS A 318 -24.68 -8.11 -4.21
C CYS A 318 -26.16 -7.98 -4.56
N TYR A 319 -26.67 -6.78 -4.42
CA TYR A 319 -28.10 -6.51 -4.57
C TYR A 319 -28.38 -5.71 -5.83
N GLN A 320 -29.44 -6.07 -6.52
CA GLN A 320 -29.94 -5.29 -7.66
C GLN A 320 -31.46 -5.17 -7.65
N ALA A 321 -31.96 -4.01 -8.11
CA ALA A 321 -33.37 -3.80 -8.47
C ALA A 321 -33.45 -2.79 -9.63
N GLY A 322 -34.32 -3.02 -10.61
CA GLY A 322 -34.50 -2.11 -11.74
C GLY A 322 -33.24 -1.95 -12.65
N PHE A 323 -32.32 -2.90 -12.63
CA PHE A 323 -31.10 -2.84 -13.45
C PHE A 323 -31.36 -3.23 -14.88
N THR A 324 -30.86 -2.44 -15.85
CA THR A 324 -31.02 -2.70 -17.29
C THR A 324 -29.67 -2.69 -18.02
N LEU A 325 -29.57 -3.54 -19.05
CA LEU A 325 -28.51 -3.53 -20.06
C LEU A 325 -29.11 -3.15 -21.39
N ASN A 326 -28.68 -2.04 -21.99
CA ASN A 326 -29.22 -1.50 -23.25
C ASN A 326 -30.75 -1.40 -23.23
N GLY A 327 -31.31 -0.93 -22.10
CA GLY A 327 -32.75 -0.75 -21.92
C GLY A 327 -33.55 -2.01 -21.59
N LYS A 328 -32.90 -3.19 -21.51
CA LYS A 328 -33.58 -4.48 -21.21
C LYS A 328 -33.23 -4.92 -19.78
N PRO A 329 -34.17 -5.48 -19.00
CA PRO A 329 -33.88 -6.05 -17.69
C PRO A 329 -32.73 -7.07 -17.77
N TYR A 330 -31.78 -6.94 -16.87
CA TYR A 330 -30.59 -7.78 -16.86
C TYR A 330 -30.25 -8.27 -15.46
N ARG A 331 -29.90 -9.55 -15.33
CA ARG A 331 -29.38 -10.13 -14.07
C ARG A 331 -27.86 -10.22 -14.13
N ILE A 332 -27.21 -9.44 -13.28
CA ILE A 332 -25.75 -9.42 -13.16
C ILE A 332 -25.25 -10.76 -12.63
N GLY A 333 -24.11 -11.22 -13.11
CA GLY A 333 -23.45 -12.43 -12.62
C GLY A 333 -24.16 -13.73 -12.97
N SER A 334 -25.00 -13.75 -14.00
CA SER A 334 -25.80 -14.92 -14.39
C SER A 334 -25.02 -16.21 -14.60
N ARG A 335 -23.74 -16.12 -15.01
CA ARG A 335 -22.86 -17.29 -15.21
C ARG A 335 -22.29 -17.85 -13.91
N MET A 336 -22.29 -17.08 -12.83
CA MET A 336 -21.67 -17.43 -11.53
C MET A 336 -22.56 -17.00 -10.35
N GLY A 337 -23.85 -17.14 -10.49
CA GLY A 337 -24.94 -16.49 -9.80
C GLY A 337 -25.14 -16.63 -8.28
N ALA A 338 -24.14 -17.10 -7.53
CA ALA A 338 -24.31 -17.33 -6.10
C ALA A 338 -24.47 -16.05 -5.24
N ASN A 339 -23.95 -14.92 -5.73
CA ASN A 339 -23.94 -13.66 -4.97
C ASN A 339 -25.16 -12.78 -5.25
N THR A 340 -25.81 -12.92 -6.39
CA THR A 340 -26.82 -11.98 -6.87
C THR A 340 -28.17 -12.17 -6.17
N VAL A 341 -28.62 -11.13 -5.48
CA VAL A 341 -29.95 -11.03 -4.92
C VAL A 341 -30.73 -9.94 -5.65
N CYS A 342 -31.79 -10.33 -6.36
CA CYS A 342 -32.74 -9.37 -6.92
C CYS A 342 -33.70 -8.97 -5.79
N ILE A 343 -33.78 -7.67 -5.51
CA ILE A 343 -34.72 -7.13 -4.51
C ILE A 343 -36.06 -6.93 -5.21
N ASP A 344 -37.03 -7.78 -4.92
CA ASP A 344 -38.39 -7.74 -5.49
C ASP A 344 -39.46 -7.37 -4.42
N GLY A 345 -39.09 -7.42 -3.16
CA GLY A 345 -39.98 -7.06 -2.06
C GLY A 345 -40.05 -5.55 -1.81
N LYS A 346 -41.28 -4.99 -1.83
CA LYS A 346 -41.52 -3.56 -1.56
C LYS A 346 -40.90 -3.10 -0.23
N GLU A 347 -40.97 -3.93 0.79
CA GLU A 347 -40.40 -3.65 2.10
C GLU A 347 -38.86 -3.55 2.10
N ALA A 348 -38.18 -4.51 1.47
CA ALA A 348 -36.72 -4.51 1.38
C ALA A 348 -36.23 -3.35 0.51
N LEU A 349 -36.96 -3.05 -0.58
CA LEU A 349 -36.64 -1.94 -1.46
C LEU A 349 -36.79 -0.58 -0.79
N ALA A 350 -37.71 -0.45 0.19
CA ALA A 350 -37.91 0.79 0.94
C ALA A 350 -36.65 1.26 1.70
N ALA A 351 -35.70 0.40 1.97
CA ALA A 351 -34.41 0.78 2.53
C ALA A 351 -33.59 1.68 1.57
N TYR A 352 -33.81 1.58 0.29
CA TYR A 352 -33.05 2.22 -0.78
C TYR A 352 -33.83 3.32 -1.51
N LYS A 353 -35.11 3.09 -1.78
CA LYS A 353 -35.99 4.06 -2.43
C LYS A 353 -37.42 3.96 -1.95
N THR A 354 -38.15 5.07 -2.05
CA THR A 354 -39.58 5.17 -1.83
C THR A 354 -40.24 5.78 -3.06
N VAL A 355 -41.39 5.22 -3.45
CA VAL A 355 -42.20 5.75 -4.54
C VAL A 355 -43.50 6.26 -3.95
N ALA A 356 -43.79 7.55 -4.11
CA ALA A 356 -45.01 8.20 -3.68
C ALA A 356 -45.49 9.12 -4.81
N ASP A 357 -46.80 9.01 -5.17
CA ASP A 357 -47.44 9.84 -6.17
C ASP A 357 -46.75 9.87 -7.55
N GLY A 358 -46.09 8.78 -7.89
CA GLY A 358 -45.31 8.65 -9.13
C GLY A 358 -43.85 9.12 -9.04
N ASP A 359 -43.48 9.84 -7.99
CA ASP A 359 -42.12 10.32 -7.77
C ASP A 359 -41.29 9.31 -6.98
N THR A 360 -40.05 9.10 -7.44
CA THR A 360 -39.07 8.26 -6.77
C THR A 360 -38.12 9.10 -5.93
N THR A 361 -38.06 8.82 -4.64
CA THR A 361 -37.07 9.39 -3.72
C THR A 361 -36.09 8.31 -3.30
N TYR A 362 -34.78 8.53 -3.52
CA TYR A 362 -33.73 7.64 -3.06
C TYR A 362 -33.33 7.97 -1.62
N ASN A 363 -33.27 6.96 -0.75
CA ASN A 363 -33.10 7.10 0.69
C ASN A 363 -31.60 7.21 1.08
N THR A 364 -30.93 8.22 0.54
CA THR A 364 -29.49 8.46 0.80
C THR A 364 -29.19 8.70 2.27
N PHE A 365 -30.11 9.33 3.01
CA PHE A 365 -29.98 9.50 4.46
C PHE A 365 -29.86 8.14 5.15
N ASN A 366 -30.74 7.18 4.83
CA ASN A 366 -30.68 5.84 5.40
C ASN A 366 -29.33 5.12 5.12
N LEU A 367 -28.72 5.42 3.98
CA LEU A 367 -27.45 4.84 3.55
C LEU A 367 -26.19 5.53 4.10
N LEU A 368 -26.32 6.73 4.67
CA LEU A 368 -25.18 7.56 5.05
C LEU A 368 -25.23 8.05 6.51
N ARG A 369 -26.39 7.96 7.16
CA ARG A 369 -26.59 8.54 8.51
C ARG A 369 -25.65 7.98 9.56
N GLY A 370 -25.13 6.78 9.39
CA GLY A 370 -24.30 6.12 10.38
C GLY A 370 -24.98 6.08 11.75
N ASN A 371 -24.21 6.33 12.82
CA ASN A 371 -24.72 6.44 14.18
C ASN A 371 -24.86 7.92 14.66
N ASP A 372 -24.44 8.88 13.81
CA ASP A 372 -24.42 10.32 14.11
C ASP A 372 -25.51 11.11 13.36
N GLY A 373 -26.31 10.44 12.55
CA GLY A 373 -27.42 11.06 11.83
C GLY A 373 -27.01 11.96 10.68
N TRP A 374 -25.83 11.78 10.12
CA TRP A 374 -25.35 12.63 9.04
C TRP A 374 -26.28 12.63 7.82
N ASN A 375 -26.69 13.82 7.41
CA ASN A 375 -27.60 14.03 6.29
C ASN A 375 -26.97 14.93 5.21
N PRO A 376 -26.28 14.37 4.22
CA PRO A 376 -25.59 15.17 3.20
C PRO A 376 -26.54 15.95 2.27
N GLN A 377 -27.81 15.58 2.19
CA GLN A 377 -28.77 16.30 1.37
C GLN A 377 -29.46 17.46 2.09
N ALA A 378 -29.23 17.64 3.40
CA ALA A 378 -29.82 18.68 4.22
C ALA A 378 -31.34 18.82 4.06
N ARG A 379 -32.05 17.77 3.68
CA ARG A 379 -33.50 17.77 3.57
C ARG A 379 -34.09 17.78 4.97
N ALA A 380 -34.76 18.85 5.32
CA ALA A 380 -35.31 19.07 6.65
C ALA A 380 -36.35 18.04 7.10
N THR A 381 -36.99 17.34 6.15
CA THR A 381 -37.96 16.30 6.45
C THR A 381 -37.97 15.24 5.36
N MET A 382 -37.89 13.96 5.77
CA MET A 382 -38.29 12.87 4.91
C MET A 382 -39.81 12.98 4.67
N PRO A 383 -40.33 12.62 3.47
CA PRO A 383 -41.75 12.66 3.22
C PRO A 383 -42.51 11.90 4.29
N ALA A 384 -43.62 12.47 4.76
CA ALA A 384 -44.53 11.81 5.71
C ALA A 384 -44.98 10.47 5.06
N GLY A 385 -44.79 9.37 5.75
CA GLY A 385 -45.07 8.03 5.21
C GLY A 385 -43.79 7.26 4.74
N ALA A 386 -42.62 7.88 4.69
CA ALA A 386 -41.35 7.18 4.46
C ALA A 386 -40.88 6.39 5.68
N ASN A 387 -41.77 5.59 6.28
CA ASN A 387 -41.42 4.71 7.39
C ASN A 387 -40.31 3.71 7.05
N GLY A 388 -40.02 3.55 5.74
CA GLY A 388 -38.89 2.75 5.24
C GLY A 388 -37.51 3.41 5.46
N CYS A 389 -37.46 4.73 5.73
CA CYS A 389 -36.17 5.43 5.93
C CYS A 389 -35.42 5.00 7.20
N HIS A 390 -36.11 4.42 8.15
CA HIS A 390 -35.51 3.85 9.36
C HIS A 390 -35.22 2.34 9.23
N ARG A 391 -35.60 1.72 8.12
CA ARG A 391 -35.27 0.32 7.86
C ARG A 391 -33.77 0.19 7.58
N PRO A 392 -33.06 -0.67 8.28
CA PRO A 392 -31.65 -0.89 7.96
C PRO A 392 -31.52 -1.43 6.54
N PRO A 393 -30.47 -1.05 5.80
CA PRO A 393 -30.12 -1.67 4.52
C PRO A 393 -29.92 -3.18 4.69
N LEU A 394 -30.00 -3.92 3.61
CA LEU A 394 -29.79 -5.36 3.62
C LEU A 394 -28.33 -5.71 3.99
N PRO A 395 -28.10 -6.77 4.77
CA PRO A 395 -26.75 -7.18 5.12
C PRO A 395 -25.95 -7.61 3.90
N THR A 396 -24.75 -7.03 3.75
CA THR A 396 -23.87 -7.28 2.61
C THR A 396 -22.90 -8.41 2.83
N CYS A 397 -22.35 -8.52 4.04
CA CYS A 397 -21.52 -9.63 4.49
C CYS A 397 -21.57 -9.76 6.01
N LEU A 398 -21.01 -10.84 6.53
CA LEU A 398 -20.77 -11.04 7.95
C LEU A 398 -19.28 -10.73 8.23
N LEU A 399 -19.00 -10.06 9.32
CA LEU A 399 -17.66 -9.73 9.78
C LEU A 399 -17.41 -10.34 11.15
N ALA A 400 -16.16 -10.67 11.45
CA ALA A 400 -15.70 -11.03 12.78
C ALA A 400 -14.84 -9.91 13.38
N ASN A 401 -14.87 -9.78 14.71
CA ASN A 401 -14.08 -8.78 15.43
C ASN A 401 -12.56 -8.95 15.24
N ARG A 402 -12.12 -10.10 14.77
CA ARG A 402 -10.73 -10.41 14.43
C ARG A 402 -10.65 -11.45 13.32
N ARG A 403 -9.57 -11.42 12.55
CA ARG A 403 -9.33 -12.42 11.50
C ARG A 403 -8.52 -13.61 11.99
N ARG A 404 -7.74 -13.42 13.06
CA ARG A 404 -6.86 -14.43 13.66
C ARG A 404 -6.97 -14.40 15.17
N ALA A 405 -6.84 -15.55 15.78
CA ALA A 405 -6.80 -15.72 17.22
C ALA A 405 -5.79 -16.81 17.59
N THR A 406 -5.11 -16.63 18.70
CA THR A 406 -4.27 -17.66 19.31
C THR A 406 -4.85 -18.04 20.67
N VAL A 407 -4.99 -19.32 20.93
CA VAL A 407 -5.55 -19.86 22.16
C VAL A 407 -4.58 -20.88 22.74
N ASP A 408 -4.15 -20.66 23.97
CA ASP A 408 -3.24 -21.56 24.69
C ASP A 408 -4.03 -22.62 25.47
N THR A 409 -3.59 -23.88 25.44
CA THR A 409 -4.19 -24.94 26.22
C THR A 409 -3.99 -24.66 27.71
N GLY A 410 -5.13 -24.52 28.42
CA GLY A 410 -5.17 -24.13 29.85
C GLY A 410 -4.99 -22.62 30.05
N GLY A 411 -4.99 -21.82 29.00
CA GLY A 411 -5.07 -20.35 29.02
C GLY A 411 -6.51 -19.83 29.13
N LYS A 412 -6.64 -18.50 29.02
CA LYS A 412 -7.97 -17.86 28.99
C LYS A 412 -8.64 -18.10 27.64
N PRO A 413 -9.94 -18.37 27.58
CA PRO A 413 -10.71 -18.41 26.34
C PRO A 413 -10.61 -17.08 25.60
N VAL A 414 -10.60 -17.17 24.28
CA VAL A 414 -10.66 -15.99 23.40
C VAL A 414 -12.09 -15.76 22.94
N GLU A 415 -12.61 -14.57 23.14
CA GLU A 415 -13.94 -14.19 22.67
C GLU A 415 -13.89 -13.77 21.21
N LEU A 416 -14.78 -14.34 20.42
CA LEU A 416 -15.07 -13.98 19.04
C LEU A 416 -16.47 -13.38 18.97
N GLN A 417 -16.64 -12.37 18.15
CA GLN A 417 -17.90 -11.71 17.89
C GLN A 417 -18.09 -11.53 16.39
N ALA A 418 -19.24 -11.93 15.88
CA ALA A 418 -19.66 -11.68 14.50
C ALA A 418 -20.78 -10.63 14.47
N PHE A 419 -20.77 -9.83 13.40
CA PHE A 419 -21.78 -8.80 13.16
C PHE A 419 -21.96 -8.60 11.66
N SER A 420 -23.16 -8.24 11.22
CA SER A 420 -23.43 -7.96 9.82
C SER A 420 -22.89 -6.59 9.43
N ALA A 421 -22.34 -6.51 8.22
CA ALA A 421 -22.06 -5.25 7.57
C ALA A 421 -23.32 -4.77 6.82
N LEU A 422 -23.61 -3.50 6.97
CA LEU A 422 -24.74 -2.81 6.30
C LEU A 422 -24.21 -1.61 5.53
N ASN A 423 -24.88 -1.26 4.43
CA ASN A 423 -24.64 0.05 3.84
C ASN A 423 -24.92 1.16 4.87
N GLY A 424 -24.22 2.30 4.76
CA GLY A 424 -24.52 3.46 5.60
C GLY A 424 -23.51 3.80 6.67
N GLY A 425 -22.36 3.13 6.73
CA GLY A 425 -21.28 3.49 7.64
C GLY A 425 -21.59 3.23 9.12
N TYR A 426 -22.52 2.34 9.42
CA TYR A 426 -22.82 1.92 10.78
C TYR A 426 -21.59 1.31 11.44
N LYS A 427 -21.40 1.62 12.72
CA LYS A 427 -20.37 0.95 13.51
C LYS A 427 -20.71 -0.53 13.66
N PRO A 428 -19.73 -1.41 13.57
CA PRO A 428 -19.90 -2.81 13.87
C PRO A 428 -20.54 -3.01 15.26
N GLY A 429 -21.50 -3.93 15.37
CA GLY A 429 -22.20 -4.21 16.63
C GLY A 429 -23.22 -3.16 17.04
N SER A 430 -23.49 -2.12 16.25
CA SER A 430 -24.64 -1.25 16.49
C SER A 430 -25.93 -2.02 16.23
N THR A 431 -26.98 -1.63 16.91
CA THR A 431 -28.26 -2.33 17.12
C THR A 431 -29.06 -2.77 15.89
N ALA A 432 -28.56 -2.48 14.68
CA ALA A 432 -29.25 -2.82 13.46
C ALA A 432 -29.21 -4.32 13.11
N ASP A 433 -28.42 -5.12 13.83
CA ASP A 433 -28.26 -6.52 13.48
C ASP A 433 -28.28 -7.45 14.69
N THR A 434 -29.40 -8.10 14.86
CA THR A 434 -29.63 -9.25 15.74
C THR A 434 -29.74 -10.55 14.94
N ALA A 435 -29.13 -10.62 13.75
CA ALA A 435 -29.16 -11.85 12.98
C ALA A 435 -28.68 -13.00 13.87
N THR A 436 -29.44 -14.09 13.92
CA THR A 436 -29.02 -15.31 14.63
C THR A 436 -27.76 -15.83 13.91
N VAL A 437 -26.66 -15.73 14.58
CA VAL A 437 -25.37 -16.22 14.10
C VAL A 437 -25.05 -17.50 14.85
N SER A 438 -24.72 -18.54 14.12
CA SER A 438 -24.16 -19.77 14.67
C SER A 438 -22.64 -19.82 14.42
N TRP A 439 -21.92 -20.39 15.37
CA TRP A 439 -20.49 -20.61 15.25
C TRP A 439 -20.17 -22.10 15.15
N ALA A 440 -19.24 -22.46 14.31
CA ALA A 440 -18.77 -23.83 14.15
C ALA A 440 -17.25 -23.90 13.96
N ILE A 441 -16.64 -24.94 14.51
CA ILE A 441 -15.24 -25.27 14.25
C ILE A 441 -15.20 -26.01 12.91
N GLU A 442 -14.15 -25.80 12.14
CA GLU A 442 -13.84 -26.54 10.92
C GLU A 442 -13.88 -28.06 11.19
N ARG A 443 -14.53 -28.78 10.29
CA ARG A 443 -14.73 -30.23 10.44
C ARG A 443 -13.38 -30.97 10.55
N GLY A 444 -13.25 -31.79 11.58
CA GLY A 444 -12.06 -32.59 11.87
C GLY A 444 -11.12 -31.95 12.90
N PHE A 445 -11.41 -30.71 13.33
CA PHE A 445 -10.61 -30.02 14.35
C PHE A 445 -11.31 -29.84 15.68
N GLU A 446 -12.47 -30.43 15.87
CA GLU A 446 -13.31 -30.32 17.08
C GLU A 446 -12.60 -30.84 18.35
N ARG A 447 -11.64 -31.76 18.20
CA ARG A 447 -10.83 -32.28 19.31
C ARG A 447 -9.79 -31.28 19.83
N HIS A 448 -9.44 -30.24 19.02
CA HIS A 448 -8.40 -29.30 19.36
C HIS A 448 -8.90 -28.02 20.03
N ALA A 449 -10.23 -27.80 20.01
CA ALA A 449 -10.82 -26.64 20.65
C ALA A 449 -12.24 -26.89 21.14
N LEU A 450 -12.58 -26.18 22.20
CA LEU A 450 -13.94 -26.07 22.71
C LEU A 450 -14.53 -24.72 22.32
N LEU A 451 -15.67 -24.76 21.66
CA LEU A 451 -16.44 -23.58 21.32
C LEU A 451 -17.66 -23.48 22.24
N THR A 452 -17.83 -22.33 22.88
CA THR A 452 -18.99 -22.06 23.73
C THR A 452 -19.75 -20.88 23.20
N ASP A 453 -20.99 -21.07 22.79
CA ASP A 453 -21.88 -20.01 22.33
C ASP A 453 -22.33 -19.14 23.52
N LEU A 454 -22.16 -17.82 23.37
CA LEU A 454 -22.57 -16.79 24.32
C LEU A 454 -23.85 -16.06 23.88
N GLY A 455 -24.41 -16.43 22.73
CA GLY A 455 -25.54 -15.72 22.12
C GLY A 455 -25.15 -14.38 21.49
N HIS A 456 -26.07 -13.75 20.77
CA HIS A 456 -25.91 -12.45 20.11
C HIS A 456 -24.66 -12.36 19.21
N GLY A 457 -24.36 -13.45 18.49
CA GLY A 457 -23.20 -13.52 17.58
C GLY A 457 -21.84 -13.63 18.30
N ARG A 458 -21.82 -13.93 19.61
CA ARG A 458 -20.60 -14.09 20.39
C ARG A 458 -20.36 -15.56 20.74
N CYS A 459 -19.10 -15.93 20.73
CA CYS A 459 -18.67 -17.22 21.27
C CYS A 459 -17.30 -17.10 21.94
N THR A 460 -16.95 -18.09 22.75
CA THR A 460 -15.56 -18.25 23.20
C THR A 460 -14.95 -19.50 22.61
N VAL A 461 -13.66 -19.42 22.35
CA VAL A 461 -12.83 -20.53 21.89
C VAL A 461 -11.75 -20.78 22.93
N SER A 462 -11.67 -22.04 23.41
CA SER A 462 -10.63 -22.53 24.31
C SER A 462 -9.81 -23.60 23.59
N SER A 463 -8.49 -23.65 23.80
CA SER A 463 -7.67 -24.73 23.26
C SER A 463 -7.79 -26.00 24.10
N LEU A 464 -8.03 -27.13 23.44
CA LEU A 464 -7.92 -28.49 23.94
C LEU A 464 -6.71 -29.21 23.30
N ASN A 465 -5.86 -28.50 22.55
CA ASN A 465 -4.77 -29.11 21.82
C ASN A 465 -3.75 -29.75 22.75
N ASP A 466 -3.58 -31.03 22.64
CA ASP A 466 -2.58 -31.85 23.34
C ASP A 466 -1.56 -32.49 22.38
N ASP A 467 -1.62 -32.14 21.09
CA ASP A 467 -0.60 -32.52 20.10
C ASP A 467 0.75 -31.87 20.44
N ASP A 468 1.82 -32.32 19.81
CA ASP A 468 3.15 -31.77 20.06
C ASP A 468 3.39 -30.41 19.39
N THR A 469 2.52 -29.99 18.46
CA THR A 469 2.63 -28.74 17.70
C THR A 469 1.35 -27.92 17.78
N THR A 470 1.48 -26.63 17.45
CA THR A 470 0.35 -25.75 17.24
C THR A 470 -0.49 -26.27 16.07
N VAL A 471 -1.80 -26.35 16.29
CA VAL A 471 -2.77 -26.71 15.26
C VAL A 471 -3.57 -25.48 14.87
N THR A 472 -3.61 -25.20 13.57
CA THR A 472 -4.36 -24.06 13.02
C THR A 472 -5.57 -24.57 12.26
N PHE A 473 -6.73 -23.99 12.49
CA PHE A 473 -8.02 -24.34 11.89
C PHE A 473 -8.90 -23.10 11.79
N THR A 474 -10.02 -23.23 11.09
CA THR A 474 -10.98 -22.16 10.92
C THR A 474 -12.16 -22.30 11.85
N VAL A 475 -12.57 -21.20 12.48
CA VAL A 475 -13.85 -21.08 13.17
C VAL A 475 -14.76 -20.18 12.34
N VAL A 476 -15.93 -20.70 11.97
CA VAL A 476 -16.84 -20.04 11.04
C VAL A 476 -18.10 -19.58 11.77
N ALA A 477 -18.41 -18.29 11.62
CA ALA A 477 -19.71 -17.73 11.96
C ALA A 477 -20.62 -17.78 10.72
N ALA A 478 -21.85 -18.20 10.87
CA ALA A 478 -22.81 -18.26 9.78
C ALA A 478 -24.20 -17.74 10.18
N THR A 479 -24.89 -17.07 9.27
CA THR A 479 -26.30 -16.72 9.40
C THR A 479 -27.20 -17.74 8.69
N ALA A 480 -28.47 -17.79 9.04
CA ALA A 480 -29.46 -18.62 8.35
C ALA A 480 -29.60 -18.25 6.87
N THR A 481 -29.26 -17.01 6.47
CA THR A 481 -29.29 -16.54 5.09
C THR A 481 -28.03 -16.92 4.30
N GLY A 482 -27.04 -17.59 4.93
CA GLY A 482 -25.83 -18.08 4.29
C GLY A 482 -24.69 -17.07 4.20
N LEU A 483 -24.74 -15.94 4.92
CA LEU A 483 -23.57 -15.08 5.12
C LEU A 483 -22.62 -15.78 6.09
N GLN A 484 -21.33 -15.66 5.85
CA GLN A 484 -20.29 -16.30 6.66
C GLN A 484 -19.13 -15.35 6.94
N ALA A 485 -18.52 -15.52 8.11
CA ALA A 485 -17.23 -14.92 8.45
C ALA A 485 -16.33 -16.00 9.06
N ALA A 486 -15.05 -15.99 8.71
CA ALA A 486 -14.08 -16.96 9.15
C ALA A 486 -13.03 -16.29 10.05
N VAL A 487 -12.62 -17.02 11.09
CA VAL A 487 -11.51 -16.66 11.98
C VAL A 487 -10.53 -17.82 11.99
N GLU A 488 -9.29 -17.56 11.61
CA GLU A 488 -8.19 -18.52 11.74
C GLU A 488 -7.77 -18.60 13.21
N VAL A 489 -7.85 -19.78 13.80
CA VAL A 489 -7.51 -20.01 15.20
C VAL A 489 -6.32 -20.95 15.30
N SER A 490 -5.28 -20.49 15.98
CA SER A 490 -4.10 -21.30 16.31
C SER A 490 -4.21 -21.80 17.76
N ALA A 491 -4.48 -23.07 17.93
CA ALA A 491 -4.51 -23.74 19.21
C ALA A 491 -3.10 -24.19 19.59
N VAL A 492 -2.55 -23.57 20.62
CA VAL A 492 -1.18 -23.82 21.11
C VAL A 492 -1.23 -24.85 22.23
N PRO A 493 -0.46 -25.96 22.14
CA PRO A 493 -0.42 -26.94 23.20
C PRO A 493 0.26 -26.40 24.46
N ARG A 494 -0.10 -26.94 25.64
CA ARG A 494 0.60 -26.56 26.87
C ARG A 494 2.06 -26.97 26.81
N PRO A 495 2.99 -26.01 27.00
CA PRO A 495 4.42 -26.34 26.96
C PRO A 495 4.79 -27.28 28.12
N LEU A 496 5.56 -28.29 27.81
CA LEU A 496 6.17 -29.18 28.79
C LEU A 496 7.42 -28.53 29.42
N PRO A 497 7.88 -29.02 30.57
CA PRO A 497 9.16 -28.56 31.14
C PRO A 497 10.31 -28.74 30.14
N ALA A 498 11.32 -27.93 30.28
CA ALA A 498 12.55 -28.07 29.49
C ALA A 498 13.21 -29.44 29.72
N PRO A 499 13.78 -30.07 28.68
CA PRO A 499 14.47 -31.35 28.83
C PRO A 499 15.77 -31.17 29.63
N ALA A 500 16.09 -32.13 30.45
CA ALA A 500 17.37 -32.21 31.13
C ALA A 500 18.46 -32.70 30.17
N PHE A 501 19.70 -32.31 30.40
CA PHE A 501 20.86 -32.91 29.72
C PHE A 501 21.05 -34.36 30.20
N THR A 502 21.23 -35.25 29.28
CA THR A 502 21.67 -36.63 29.51
C THR A 502 23.17 -36.80 29.27
N GLU A 503 23.76 -35.91 28.46
CA GLU A 503 25.19 -35.74 28.24
C GLU A 503 25.50 -34.24 28.28
N GLU A 504 26.49 -33.85 29.08
CA GLU A 504 26.92 -32.46 29.18
C GLU A 504 27.46 -31.92 27.86
N PRO A 505 27.09 -30.71 27.48
CA PRO A 505 27.56 -30.10 26.25
C PRO A 505 29.05 -29.94 26.19
N ARG A 506 29.69 -30.34 25.09
CA ARG A 506 31.13 -30.22 24.83
C ARG A 506 31.38 -29.92 23.36
N LEU A 507 32.48 -29.26 23.07
CA LEU A 507 32.92 -28.99 21.70
C LEU A 507 33.86 -30.06 21.21
N ALA A 508 33.61 -30.56 19.99
CA ALA A 508 34.50 -31.40 19.22
C ALA A 508 35.12 -30.59 18.08
N MET A 509 36.44 -30.57 18.04
CA MET A 509 37.23 -29.79 17.07
C MET A 509 37.47 -30.59 15.81
N GLY A 510 37.39 -29.96 14.63
CA GLY A 510 37.65 -30.48 13.31
C GLY A 510 37.61 -29.33 12.31
N ASP A 511 37.43 -29.62 11.02
CA ASP A 511 37.19 -28.60 9.97
C ASP A 511 35.93 -27.76 10.27
N SER A 512 35.07 -28.29 11.10
CA SER A 512 33.94 -27.63 11.72
C SER A 512 33.97 -27.91 13.21
N ILE A 513 33.54 -26.94 14.03
CA ILE A 513 33.33 -27.17 15.47
C ILE A 513 31.93 -27.72 15.66
N THR A 514 31.84 -28.88 16.31
CA THR A 514 30.56 -29.52 16.59
C THR A 514 30.23 -29.51 18.06
N LEU A 515 29.03 -29.05 18.43
CA LEU A 515 28.50 -29.14 19.77
C LEU A 515 27.89 -30.52 20.00
N CYS A 516 28.54 -31.33 20.82
CA CYS A 516 28.07 -32.66 21.22
C CYS A 516 27.30 -32.52 22.53
N TYR A 517 26.09 -33.02 22.58
CA TYR A 517 25.22 -33.05 23.77
C TYR A 517 24.13 -34.10 23.65
N GLY A 518 23.60 -34.56 24.76
CA GLY A 518 22.39 -35.38 24.83
C GLY A 518 21.34 -34.69 25.71
N ILE A 519 20.06 -34.79 25.36
CA ILE A 519 18.93 -34.29 26.17
C ILE A 519 17.81 -35.34 26.20
N ASP A 520 17.02 -35.34 27.27
CA ASP A 520 15.84 -36.19 27.42
C ASP A 520 14.70 -35.71 26.51
N LEU A 521 14.68 -36.22 25.31
CA LEU A 521 13.69 -35.88 24.29
C LEU A 521 12.31 -36.54 24.49
N ARG A 522 12.24 -37.61 25.31
CA ARG A 522 11.01 -38.40 25.49
C ARG A 522 10.34 -38.80 24.17
N GLY A 523 11.16 -39.21 23.21
CA GLY A 523 10.71 -39.60 21.87
C GLY A 523 10.32 -38.47 20.95
N ARG A 524 10.58 -37.21 21.33
CA ARG A 524 10.26 -36.03 20.54
C ARG A 524 11.46 -35.49 19.76
N GLU A 525 11.18 -34.62 18.80
CA GLU A 525 12.20 -33.95 18.00
C GLU A 525 12.94 -32.89 18.83
N ASP A 526 14.28 -32.90 18.74
CA ASP A 526 15.16 -31.87 19.31
C ASP A 526 14.91 -30.51 18.65
N ARG A 527 14.56 -29.53 19.47
CA ARG A 527 14.30 -28.14 19.09
C ARG A 527 15.19 -27.17 19.88
N SER A 528 16.32 -27.69 20.38
CA SER A 528 17.29 -26.86 21.12
C SER A 528 17.79 -25.72 20.25
N ARG A 529 17.85 -24.55 20.85
CA ARG A 529 18.39 -23.36 20.20
C ARG A 529 19.88 -23.28 20.47
N ILE A 530 20.69 -23.41 19.44
CA ILE A 530 22.13 -23.28 19.51
C ILE A 530 22.52 -21.99 18.84
N THR A 531 23.26 -21.13 19.56
CA THR A 531 23.86 -19.89 19.07
C THR A 531 25.36 -19.98 19.17
N TRP A 532 26.06 -19.71 18.09
CA TRP A 532 27.50 -19.69 17.98
C TRP A 532 28.01 -18.26 18.12
N TYR A 533 29.14 -18.08 18.81
CA TYR A 533 29.75 -16.78 19.06
C TYR A 533 31.25 -16.83 18.82
N ARG A 534 31.84 -15.69 18.43
CA ARG A 534 33.23 -15.37 18.61
C ARG A 534 33.45 -14.70 19.95
N CYS A 535 34.46 -15.07 20.67
CA CYS A 535 34.81 -14.53 21.99
C CYS A 535 36.28 -14.14 22.03
N ARG A 536 36.60 -13.15 22.85
CA ARG A 536 38.01 -12.67 22.99
C ARG A 536 38.89 -13.64 23.78
N ASP A 537 38.28 -14.43 24.65
CA ASP A 537 39.00 -15.37 25.51
C ASP A 537 38.18 -16.64 25.78
N SER A 538 38.82 -17.61 26.40
CA SER A 538 38.22 -18.90 26.81
C SER A 538 37.12 -18.78 27.89
N ARG A 539 36.91 -17.59 28.46
CA ARG A 539 35.82 -17.31 29.38
C ARG A 539 34.55 -16.82 28.68
N GLY A 540 34.64 -16.60 27.37
CA GLY A 540 33.52 -16.12 26.55
C GLY A 540 33.29 -14.59 26.63
N ASN A 541 34.30 -13.82 27.04
CA ASN A 541 34.17 -12.37 27.08
C ASN A 541 34.13 -11.76 25.69
N GLY A 542 33.35 -10.68 25.54
CA GLY A 542 33.19 -9.98 24.26
C GLY A 542 32.50 -10.82 23.19
N ALA A 543 31.56 -11.67 23.60
CA ALA A 543 30.87 -12.58 22.70
C ALA A 543 30.07 -11.84 21.61
N ILE A 544 30.34 -12.19 20.36
CA ILE A 544 29.70 -11.67 19.18
C ILE A 544 29.00 -12.85 18.49
N PRO A 545 27.66 -12.84 18.30
CA PRO A 545 26.96 -13.92 17.66
C PRO A 545 27.37 -14.05 16.19
N VAL A 546 27.61 -15.27 15.74
CA VAL A 546 28.06 -15.58 14.36
C VAL A 546 27.12 -16.49 13.60
N ALA A 547 26.41 -17.35 14.31
CA ALA A 547 25.40 -18.22 13.70
C ALA A 547 24.39 -18.67 14.76
N VAL A 548 23.16 -19.00 14.32
CA VAL A 548 22.11 -19.52 15.19
C VAL A 548 21.28 -20.57 14.45
N GLY A 549 20.86 -21.60 15.15
CA GLY A 549 19.89 -22.56 14.61
C GLY A 549 18.52 -21.96 14.43
N HIS A 550 17.91 -22.19 13.29
CA HIS A 550 16.59 -21.66 12.92
C HIS A 550 15.57 -22.79 12.71
N GLY A 551 14.28 -22.42 12.70
CA GLY A 551 13.17 -23.32 12.42
C GLY A 551 13.06 -24.49 13.40
N GLY A 552 13.61 -24.32 14.58
CA GLY A 552 13.65 -25.35 15.58
C GLY A 552 14.57 -26.51 15.25
N LYS A 553 15.47 -26.37 14.30
CA LYS A 553 16.55 -27.36 14.07
C LYS A 553 17.82 -26.88 14.73
N PRO A 554 18.42 -27.67 15.64
CA PRO A 554 19.66 -27.29 16.28
C PRO A 554 20.80 -27.19 15.28
N LEU A 555 21.49 -26.06 15.23
CA LEU A 555 22.72 -25.89 14.45
C LEU A 555 23.90 -26.46 15.24
N ARG A 556 24.06 -27.79 15.22
CA ARG A 556 25.06 -28.50 16.01
C ARG A 556 26.49 -28.26 15.57
N SER A 557 26.71 -27.93 14.30
CA SER A 557 28.04 -27.71 13.75
C SER A 557 28.18 -26.31 13.19
N TYR A 558 29.29 -25.68 13.48
CA TYR A 558 29.69 -24.39 12.96
C TYR A 558 30.95 -24.56 12.10
N ARG A 559 30.86 -24.25 10.83
CA ARG A 559 32.01 -24.26 9.92
C ARG A 559 32.87 -23.05 10.19
N LEU A 560 34.16 -23.31 10.50
CA LEU A 560 35.12 -22.24 10.72
C LEU A 560 35.36 -21.46 9.45
N THR A 561 35.44 -20.15 9.61
CA THR A 561 35.80 -19.21 8.56
C THR A 561 37.11 -18.52 8.94
N ARG A 562 37.78 -17.88 8.01
CA ARG A 562 38.98 -17.12 8.29
C ARG A 562 38.77 -15.96 9.24
N ALA A 563 37.56 -15.40 9.24
CA ALA A 563 37.20 -14.37 10.21
C ALA A 563 37.20 -14.90 11.66
N ASP A 564 37.29 -16.22 11.86
CA ASP A 564 37.36 -16.86 13.17
C ASP A 564 38.81 -16.99 13.68
N ALA A 565 39.80 -16.78 12.80
CA ALA A 565 41.22 -16.88 13.19
C ALA A 565 41.56 -15.95 14.36
N GLY A 566 42.19 -16.50 15.39
CA GLY A 566 42.55 -15.78 16.60
C GLY A 566 41.42 -15.56 17.60
N TRP A 567 40.21 -15.99 17.28
CA TRP A 567 39.06 -15.93 18.19
C TRP A 567 38.79 -17.27 18.87
N HIS A 568 38.27 -17.22 20.10
CA HIS A 568 37.65 -18.37 20.73
C HIS A 568 36.23 -18.52 20.19
N ILE A 569 35.79 -19.74 19.99
CA ILE A 569 34.40 -20.04 19.55
C ILE A 569 33.61 -20.58 20.73
N MET A 570 32.45 -20.00 20.95
CA MET A 570 31.50 -20.41 21.98
C MET A 570 30.20 -20.90 21.36
N ALA A 571 29.71 -22.04 21.84
CA ALA A 571 28.33 -22.45 21.60
C ALA A 571 27.51 -22.21 22.86
N SER A 572 26.33 -21.60 22.70
CA SER A 572 25.31 -21.49 23.74
C SER A 572 24.11 -22.32 23.33
N ILE A 573 23.73 -23.28 24.15
CA ILE A 573 22.57 -24.16 23.91
C ILE A 573 21.49 -23.90 24.93
N GLU A 574 20.29 -23.64 24.46
CA GLU A 574 19.03 -23.67 25.23
C GLU A 574 18.30 -24.98 24.90
N PRO A 575 18.33 -26.00 25.80
CA PRO A 575 17.74 -27.31 25.48
C PRO A 575 16.23 -27.20 25.35
N ALA A 576 15.68 -27.79 24.30
CA ALA A 576 14.25 -27.83 24.07
C ALA A 576 13.89 -29.01 23.15
N HIS A 577 12.67 -29.51 23.28
CA HIS A 577 12.04 -30.35 22.28
C HIS A 577 10.77 -29.68 21.75
N VAL A 578 10.14 -30.25 20.72
CA VAL A 578 9.03 -29.64 19.98
C VAL A 578 7.90 -29.10 20.86
N ARG A 579 7.68 -29.66 22.06
CA ARG A 579 6.62 -29.25 22.99
C ARG A 579 7.12 -28.70 24.31
N SER A 580 8.40 -28.45 24.49
CA SER A 580 8.92 -27.96 25.76
C SER A 580 9.10 -26.44 25.77
N ARG A 581 9.20 -25.89 26.98
CA ARG A 581 9.86 -24.59 27.17
C ARG A 581 11.35 -24.74 26.89
N ALA A 582 11.99 -23.65 26.47
CA ALA A 582 13.43 -23.60 26.40
C ALA A 582 14.02 -23.69 27.81
N GLY A 583 15.08 -24.46 27.97
CA GLY A 583 15.81 -24.57 29.22
C GLY A 583 16.79 -23.42 29.40
N LYS A 584 17.47 -23.41 30.55
CA LYS A 584 18.52 -22.45 30.81
C LYS A 584 19.68 -22.66 29.84
N ALA A 585 20.20 -21.57 29.27
CA ALA A 585 21.33 -21.61 28.37
C ALA A 585 22.58 -22.15 29.06
N VAL A 586 23.22 -23.14 28.44
CA VAL A 586 24.56 -23.66 28.82
C VAL A 586 25.55 -23.21 27.77
N ARG A 587 26.73 -22.75 28.16
CA ARG A 587 27.77 -22.22 27.28
C ARG A 587 29.00 -23.08 27.34
N VAL A 588 29.61 -23.36 26.22
CA VAL A 588 30.88 -24.09 26.07
C VAL A 588 31.77 -23.29 25.12
N VAL A 589 32.99 -23.04 25.53
CA VAL A 589 33.97 -22.21 24.81
C VAL A 589 35.19 -23.06 24.47
N THR A 590 35.83 -22.81 23.36
CA THR A 590 37.09 -23.47 23.01
C THR A 590 38.21 -23.06 23.97
N ASP A 591 39.08 -24.02 24.36
CA ASP A 591 40.18 -23.78 25.25
C ASP A 591 41.29 -22.89 24.61
N SER A 592 41.45 -23.02 23.28
CA SER A 592 42.40 -22.23 22.50
C SER A 592 41.68 -21.41 21.45
N PRO A 593 42.25 -20.26 21.03
CA PRO A 593 41.73 -19.56 19.88
C PRO A 593 41.90 -20.41 18.61
N VAL A 594 40.99 -20.18 17.64
CA VAL A 594 41.00 -20.87 16.36
C VAL A 594 42.26 -20.50 15.61
N ASP A 595 43.10 -21.50 15.30
CA ASP A 595 44.25 -21.38 14.42
C ASP A 595 43.87 -21.95 13.04
N ILE A 596 43.56 -21.10 12.11
CA ILE A 596 43.35 -21.45 10.71
C ILE A 596 44.65 -20.97 10.03
N GLY A 597 45.65 -21.81 9.96
CA GLY A 597 46.98 -21.52 9.45
C GLY A 597 47.02 -20.41 8.39
N ARG A 598 47.87 -19.42 8.55
CA ARG A 598 48.01 -18.24 7.68
C ARG A 598 48.45 -18.65 6.27
N THR A 599 47.50 -19.04 5.44
CA THR A 599 47.67 -18.97 3.99
C THR A 599 47.11 -17.61 3.53
N PRO A 600 47.78 -16.91 2.61
CA PRO A 600 47.26 -15.65 2.05
C PRO A 600 46.15 -16.01 1.06
N GLU A 601 45.00 -16.32 1.56
CA GLU A 601 43.83 -16.61 0.74
C GLU A 601 42.76 -15.55 0.98
N GLU A 602 41.92 -15.36 0.01
CA GLU A 602 40.80 -14.40 0.03
C GLU A 602 39.96 -14.53 1.29
N ARG A 603 39.69 -13.43 1.95
CA ARG A 603 38.67 -13.38 2.99
C ARG A 603 37.29 -13.50 2.34
N CYS A 604 36.46 -14.34 2.91
CA CYS A 604 35.16 -14.66 2.35
C CYS A 604 34.08 -14.61 3.41
N VAL A 605 32.99 -13.94 3.09
CA VAL A 605 31.72 -13.98 3.85
C VAL A 605 30.66 -14.52 2.90
N GLU A 606 30.07 -15.66 3.25
CA GLU A 606 29.11 -16.36 2.41
C GLU A 606 27.82 -16.64 3.20
N THR A 607 26.69 -16.35 2.60
CA THR A 607 25.36 -16.59 3.18
C THR A 607 24.41 -17.15 2.15
N ASP A 608 23.89 -18.35 2.42
CA ASP A 608 22.80 -18.95 1.70
C ASP A 608 21.47 -18.66 2.43
N PHE A 609 20.78 -17.63 2.02
CA PHE A 609 19.49 -17.24 2.58
C PHE A 609 18.36 -18.22 2.23
N SER A 610 18.54 -19.09 1.25
CA SER A 610 17.54 -20.07 0.86
C SER A 610 17.41 -21.23 1.85
N THR A 611 18.39 -21.43 2.71
CA THR A 611 18.42 -22.48 3.72
C THR A 611 17.92 -22.03 5.09
N LEU A 612 17.69 -20.72 5.27
CA LEU A 612 17.26 -20.14 6.53
C LEU A 612 15.73 -20.06 6.58
N PRO A 613 15.12 -20.32 7.74
CA PRO A 613 13.67 -20.21 7.89
C PRO A 613 13.22 -18.75 8.07
N THR A 614 11.94 -18.56 8.21
CA THR A 614 11.23 -17.29 8.12
C THR A 614 11.55 -16.22 9.16
N ALA A 615 12.20 -16.53 10.27
CA ALA A 615 12.59 -15.53 11.24
C ALA A 615 14.04 -15.13 11.01
N TRP A 616 14.26 -13.91 10.63
CA TRP A 616 15.56 -13.37 10.62
C TRP A 616 16.07 -13.28 12.03
N GLN A 617 17.25 -13.62 12.24
CA GLN A 617 17.93 -13.41 13.45
C GLN A 617 19.26 -13.88 13.58
N PRO A 618 19.97 -13.08 14.17
CA PRO A 618 21.03 -12.33 13.61
C PRO A 618 21.89 -13.24 12.88
N MET A 619 22.02 -13.07 11.79
CA MET A 619 22.66 -13.41 10.86
C MET A 619 23.79 -14.07 10.96
N VAL A 620 24.43 -14.19 10.15
CA VAL A 620 25.33 -15.19 9.78
C VAL A 620 26.76 -14.85 10.00
N ALA A 621 27.18 -13.69 9.96
CA ALA A 621 28.55 -13.31 10.30
C ALA A 621 28.57 -11.98 11.04
N PRO A 622 29.53 -11.74 11.93
CA PRO A 622 29.69 -10.46 12.59
C PRO A 622 29.80 -9.34 11.56
N GLY A 623 29.12 -8.25 11.78
CA GLY A 623 29.13 -7.08 10.89
C GLY A 623 28.31 -7.21 9.61
N PHE A 624 27.74 -8.38 9.31
CA PHE A 624 26.92 -8.54 8.11
C PHE A 624 25.62 -7.72 8.20
N TRP A 625 25.02 -7.67 9.36
CA TRP A 625 23.85 -6.85 9.64
C TRP A 625 24.28 -5.58 10.35
N THR A 626 24.66 -4.59 9.60
CA THR A 626 25.14 -3.35 10.17
C THR A 626 24.00 -2.35 10.27
N VAL A 627 23.76 -1.87 11.48
CA VAL A 627 22.93 -0.70 11.73
C VAL A 627 23.80 0.51 11.50
N ASP A 628 23.44 1.34 10.55
CA ASP A 628 24.25 2.50 10.17
C ASP A 628 23.95 3.76 10.99
N GLY A 629 23.28 3.61 12.11
CA GLY A 629 23.04 4.65 13.09
C GLY A 629 21.85 5.54 12.85
N HIS A 630 21.15 5.38 11.74
CA HIS A 630 19.91 6.12 11.51
C HIS A 630 18.70 5.36 12.03
N LYS A 631 17.79 6.07 12.64
CA LYS A 631 16.56 5.49 13.12
C LYS A 631 15.53 5.44 12.00
N PRO A 632 14.72 4.37 11.91
CA PRO A 632 13.64 4.28 10.92
C PRO A 632 12.58 5.37 11.05
N SER A 633 12.48 6.01 12.21
CA SER A 633 11.57 7.12 12.47
C SER A 633 12.04 8.46 11.92
N ASP A 634 13.27 8.55 11.46
CA ASP A 634 13.71 9.74 10.80
C ASP A 634 12.95 9.88 9.50
N THR A 635 12.63 11.11 9.14
CA THR A 635 11.79 11.47 8.00
C THR A 635 12.27 10.95 6.65
N GLN A 636 13.38 10.25 6.65
CA GLN A 636 13.94 9.61 5.49
C GLN A 636 13.73 8.10 5.57
N ALA A 637 12.54 7.69 5.28
CA ALA A 637 12.11 6.29 5.28
C ALA A 637 12.88 5.35 4.35
N TYR A 638 13.92 5.85 3.72
CA TYR A 638 14.75 5.03 2.87
C TYR A 638 16.02 4.61 3.49
N GLN A 639 16.20 4.76 4.77
CA GLN A 639 17.43 4.58 5.22
C GLN A 639 17.70 3.37 5.67
N TRP A 640 17.57 2.73 6.08
CA TRP A 640 18.47 2.09 6.59
C TRP A 640 18.49 1.50 7.68
N ALA A 641 19.08 1.10 8.04
CA ALA A 641 19.49 0.51 9.16
C ALA A 641 18.71 -0.66 9.50
N PHE A 642 19.24 -1.69 9.57
CA PHE A 642 18.72 -2.81 10.24
C PHE A 642 18.48 -2.44 11.73
N ASP A 643 17.24 -2.26 12.05
CA ASP A 643 16.80 -2.15 13.43
C ASP A 643 16.14 -3.47 13.86
N ARG A 644 16.60 -3.99 15.00
CA ARG A 644 16.02 -5.23 15.58
C ARG A 644 14.53 -5.15 15.83
N ASN A 645 13.99 -3.96 16.01
CA ASN A 645 12.57 -3.76 16.31
C ASN A 645 11.70 -3.61 15.07
N THR A 646 12.30 -3.43 13.90
CA THR A 646 11.53 -3.18 12.66
C THR A 646 11.78 -4.19 11.57
N ASP A 647 12.71 -5.13 11.74
CA ASP A 647 13.01 -6.22 10.80
C ASP A 647 12.84 -5.79 9.34
N MET A 648 13.65 -4.84 8.90
CA MET A 648 13.53 -4.26 7.56
C MET A 648 13.74 -5.28 6.44
N TRP A 649 14.42 -6.35 6.78
CA TRP A 649 14.54 -7.53 5.94
C TRP A 649 14.03 -8.74 6.70
N THR A 650 13.24 -9.57 6.06
CA THR A 650 12.61 -10.76 6.65
C THR A 650 12.68 -11.94 5.68
N TYR A 651 12.64 -13.13 6.22
CA TYR A 651 12.53 -14.34 5.40
C TYR A 651 11.11 -14.56 4.91
N GLY A 652 10.97 -15.08 3.71
CA GLY A 652 9.68 -15.40 3.13
C GLY A 652 9.77 -16.44 2.04
N SER A 653 8.65 -17.07 1.72
CA SER A 653 8.50 -17.90 0.52
C SER A 653 8.35 -17.01 -0.71
N GLY A 654 8.77 -17.51 -1.86
CA GLY A 654 8.68 -16.77 -3.11
C GLY A 654 7.26 -16.42 -3.52
N PHE A 655 7.13 -15.32 -4.23
CA PHE A 655 5.88 -14.90 -4.84
C PHE A 655 5.38 -15.98 -5.83
N ASN A 656 4.06 -16.25 -5.81
CA ASN A 656 3.42 -17.32 -6.58
C ASN A 656 3.89 -18.75 -6.22
N GLY A 657 4.44 -18.96 -5.04
CA GLY A 657 4.72 -20.28 -4.50
C GLY A 657 5.85 -21.06 -5.17
N ALA A 658 6.57 -20.48 -6.14
CA ALA A 658 7.50 -21.21 -6.99
C ALA A 658 8.99 -20.90 -6.75
N ARG A 659 9.32 -20.01 -5.80
CA ARG A 659 10.64 -19.39 -5.73
C ARG A 659 11.52 -19.87 -4.57
N GLY A 660 10.97 -20.67 -3.69
CA GLY A 660 11.67 -21.14 -2.50
C GLY A 660 11.83 -20.07 -1.42
N MET A 661 12.67 -20.34 -0.44
CA MET A 661 12.98 -19.43 0.67
C MET A 661 14.06 -18.43 0.28
N GLY A 662 14.02 -17.26 0.88
CA GLY A 662 15.03 -16.23 0.72
C GLY A 662 14.76 -15.02 1.60
N LEU A 663 15.63 -14.03 1.51
CA LEU A 663 15.53 -12.78 2.24
C LEU A 663 14.79 -11.75 1.41
N LEU A 664 13.78 -11.11 2.02
CA LEU A 664 12.93 -10.08 1.42
C LEU A 664 13.02 -8.79 2.23
N GLN A 665 13.07 -7.64 1.56
CA GLN A 665 12.94 -6.40 2.30
C GLN A 665 11.51 -6.23 2.85
N ALA A 666 11.40 -5.78 4.08
CA ALA A 666 10.14 -5.51 4.75
C ALA A 666 9.73 -4.03 4.68
N GLN A 667 10.70 -3.16 4.48
CA GLN A 667 10.51 -1.72 4.37
C GLN A 667 11.21 -1.17 3.13
N ARG A 668 10.54 -0.25 2.45
CA ARG A 668 11.06 0.39 1.24
C ARG A 668 12.35 1.17 1.56
N GLY A 669 13.39 0.96 0.74
CA GLY A 669 14.69 1.57 0.93
C GLY A 669 15.59 0.87 1.97
N ALA A 670 15.17 -0.28 2.50
CA ALA A 670 15.96 -1.07 3.44
C ALA A 670 17.34 -1.41 2.87
N ARG A 671 18.36 -1.29 3.70
CA ARG A 671 19.74 -1.71 3.42
C ARG A 671 20.12 -2.91 4.25
N LEU A 672 20.78 -3.86 3.60
CA LEU A 672 21.50 -4.95 4.23
C LEU A 672 22.98 -4.69 4.00
N LEU A 673 23.72 -4.32 5.04
CA LEU A 673 25.10 -3.88 4.93
C LEU A 673 26.04 -4.86 5.65
N TYR A 674 27.18 -5.05 5.07
CA TYR A 674 28.32 -5.73 5.68
C TYR A 674 29.46 -4.73 5.87
N THR A 675 29.92 -4.60 7.11
CA THR A 675 31.08 -3.79 7.46
C THR A 675 32.15 -4.73 8.00
N PRO A 676 33.30 -4.89 7.34
CA PRO A 676 34.39 -5.67 7.87
C PRO A 676 34.91 -5.08 9.19
N ALA A 677 35.42 -5.95 10.07
CA ALA A 677 35.95 -5.53 11.37
C ALA A 677 37.18 -4.61 11.24
N GLU A 678 37.93 -4.77 10.17
CA GLU A 678 39.11 -3.94 9.86
C GLU A 678 38.90 -3.27 8.49
N PRO A 679 39.36 -2.05 8.30
CA PRO A 679 39.32 -1.41 6.98
C PRO A 679 40.13 -2.21 5.95
N HIS A 680 39.53 -2.48 4.80
CA HIS A 680 40.16 -3.18 3.69
C HIS A 680 40.31 -2.24 2.51
N GLY A 681 41.54 -1.99 2.08
CA GLY A 681 41.90 -1.28 0.87
C GLY A 681 41.95 -2.18 -0.38
N GLY A 682 42.09 -3.50 -0.20
CA GLY A 682 42.31 -4.47 -1.27
C GLY A 682 41.09 -4.69 -2.16
N ASP A 683 41.24 -5.53 -3.16
CA ASP A 683 40.18 -5.84 -4.09
C ASP A 683 39.03 -6.61 -3.47
N MET A 684 37.85 -6.40 -3.98
CA MET A 684 36.61 -7.03 -3.52
C MET A 684 35.85 -7.66 -4.66
N ARG A 685 35.13 -8.74 -4.35
CA ARG A 685 34.11 -9.32 -5.22
C ARG A 685 32.84 -9.62 -4.43
N VAL A 686 31.72 -9.21 -4.97
CA VAL A 686 30.40 -9.46 -4.41
C VAL A 686 29.58 -10.25 -5.40
N THR A 687 29.14 -11.43 -5.00
CA THR A 687 28.28 -12.29 -5.82
C THR A 687 26.92 -12.42 -5.15
N LEU A 688 25.87 -12.16 -5.89
CA LEU A 688 24.47 -12.28 -5.45
C LEU A 688 23.71 -13.25 -6.34
N VAL A 689 22.76 -13.99 -5.76
CA VAL A 689 21.69 -14.68 -6.49
C VAL A 689 20.37 -14.08 -6.04
N VAL A 690 19.68 -13.44 -6.95
CA VAL A 690 18.41 -12.77 -6.70
C VAL A 690 17.31 -13.32 -7.59
N ASP A 691 16.08 -13.21 -7.14
CA ASP A 691 14.91 -13.65 -7.90
C ASP A 691 13.82 -12.56 -7.81
N PRO A 692 13.73 -11.67 -8.82
CA PRO A 692 12.73 -10.64 -8.87
C PRO A 692 11.34 -11.23 -9.06
N THR A 693 10.32 -10.57 -8.50
CA THR A 693 8.95 -10.99 -8.75
C THR A 693 8.58 -10.88 -10.22
N LYS A 694 7.78 -11.82 -10.73
CA LYS A 694 7.27 -11.81 -12.10
C LYS A 694 6.15 -10.80 -12.34
N THR A 695 5.74 -10.05 -11.33
CA THR A 695 4.74 -9.00 -11.48
C THR A 695 5.27 -7.81 -12.28
N ALA A 696 4.38 -6.92 -12.67
CA ALA A 696 4.77 -5.68 -13.32
C ALA A 696 5.86 -4.96 -12.50
N GLY A 697 6.95 -4.57 -13.16
CA GLY A 697 8.04 -3.87 -12.51
C GLY A 697 9.16 -4.73 -11.95
N GLN A 698 9.14 -6.02 -12.18
CA GLN A 698 10.29 -6.91 -11.94
C GLN A 698 10.90 -6.75 -10.54
N GLY A 699 10.08 -6.85 -9.51
CA GLY A 699 10.48 -6.68 -8.12
C GLY A 699 10.48 -5.23 -7.62
N PHE A 700 10.26 -4.24 -8.50
CA PHE A 700 10.24 -2.82 -8.11
C PHE A 700 8.83 -2.24 -7.95
N GLY A 701 7.80 -3.00 -8.25
CA GLY A 701 6.42 -2.51 -8.31
C GLY A 701 6.14 -1.75 -9.62
N SER A 702 5.05 -0.99 -9.67
CA SER A 702 4.62 -0.29 -10.88
C SER A 702 5.36 1.04 -11.14
N ALA A 703 6.05 1.58 -10.15
CA ALA A 703 6.74 2.87 -10.28
C ALA A 703 8.09 2.76 -10.99
N THR A 704 8.41 3.75 -11.80
CA THR A 704 9.74 3.93 -12.40
C THR A 704 10.68 4.63 -11.42
N GLY A 705 11.99 4.56 -11.68
CA GLY A 705 12.99 5.15 -10.80
C GLY A 705 13.25 4.38 -9.51
N GLN A 706 12.57 3.25 -9.28
CA GLN A 706 12.90 2.32 -8.21
C GLN A 706 14.13 1.52 -8.60
N TYR A 707 14.99 1.24 -7.63
CA TYR A 707 16.26 0.59 -7.90
C TYR A 707 16.66 -0.39 -6.78
N MET A 708 17.58 -1.27 -7.15
CA MET A 708 18.40 -2.06 -6.25
C MET A 708 19.86 -1.67 -6.48
N ASP A 709 20.55 -1.32 -5.40
CA ASP A 709 22.00 -1.07 -5.41
C ASP A 709 22.74 -2.25 -4.78
N VAL A 710 23.81 -2.68 -5.42
CA VAL A 710 24.79 -3.63 -4.87
C VAL A 710 26.05 -2.84 -4.57
N TYR A 711 26.30 -2.62 -3.28
CA TYR A 711 27.43 -1.81 -2.81
C TYR A 711 28.74 -2.59 -2.82
N ILE A 712 29.82 -1.89 -3.13
CA ILE A 712 31.18 -2.39 -3.07
C ILE A 712 32.13 -1.28 -2.62
N LYS A 713 33.14 -1.59 -1.82
CA LYS A 713 34.02 -0.60 -1.19
C LYS A 713 33.23 0.55 -0.58
N PHE A 714 32.21 0.21 0.19
CA PHE A 714 31.23 1.15 0.70
C PHE A 714 31.43 1.40 2.20
N ASP A 715 31.84 2.62 2.55
CA ASP A 715 31.94 3.06 3.93
C ASP A 715 30.53 3.37 4.47
N THR A 716 30.07 2.56 5.40
CA THR A 716 28.75 2.67 6.00
C THR A 716 28.57 3.89 6.90
N ARG A 717 29.66 4.52 7.37
CA ARG A 717 29.62 5.71 8.22
C ARG A 717 29.46 6.97 7.40
N THR A 718 30.20 7.08 6.32
CA THR A 718 30.16 8.24 5.42
C THR A 718 29.20 8.05 4.27
N LEU A 719 28.67 6.84 4.07
CA LEU A 719 27.83 6.45 2.94
C LEU A 719 28.49 6.78 1.59
N SER A 720 29.77 6.48 1.50
CA SER A 720 30.60 6.78 0.34
C SER A 720 31.22 5.50 -0.19
N GLY A 721 31.36 5.39 -1.49
CA GLY A 721 31.90 4.22 -2.18
C GLY A 721 31.24 4.01 -3.53
N TYR A 722 31.07 2.78 -3.94
CA TYR A 722 30.55 2.45 -5.27
C TYR A 722 29.38 1.47 -5.19
N ALA A 723 28.62 1.40 -6.29
CA ALA A 723 27.53 0.44 -6.42
C ALA A 723 27.26 0.09 -7.89
N LEU A 724 26.74 -1.11 -8.11
CA LEU A 724 25.95 -1.43 -9.28
C LEU A 724 24.49 -1.08 -8.97
N ARG A 725 23.91 -0.18 -9.75
CA ARG A 725 22.48 0.14 -9.71
C ARG A 725 21.73 -0.62 -10.77
N ILE A 726 20.65 -1.26 -10.35
CA ILE A 726 19.66 -1.92 -11.19
C ILE A 726 18.37 -1.14 -11.02
N GLU A 727 17.95 -0.41 -12.06
CA GLU A 727 16.88 0.56 -11.98
C GLU A 727 15.74 0.20 -12.94
N ARG A 728 14.51 0.32 -12.45
CA ARG A 728 13.35 0.23 -13.31
C ARG A 728 13.21 1.46 -14.19
N THR A 729 13.29 1.26 -15.49
CA THR A 729 13.20 2.31 -16.50
C THR A 729 11.80 2.40 -17.12
N PRO A 730 11.32 3.61 -17.51
CA PRO A 730 10.11 3.75 -18.31
C PRO A 730 10.30 3.33 -19.77
N LYS A 731 11.53 3.20 -20.24
CA LYS A 731 11.82 2.90 -21.65
C LYS A 731 11.40 1.49 -22.07
N HIS A 732 11.48 0.54 -21.15
CA HIS A 732 11.25 -0.88 -21.46
C HIS A 732 10.40 -1.55 -20.38
N ALA A 733 9.20 -1.98 -20.73
CA ALA A 733 8.30 -2.65 -19.80
C ALA A 733 8.83 -4.00 -19.25
N LYS A 734 9.79 -4.61 -19.93
CA LYS A 734 10.31 -5.96 -19.64
C LYS A 734 11.80 -6.00 -19.40
N ALA A 735 12.44 -4.86 -19.17
CA ALA A 735 13.87 -4.74 -18.90
C ALA A 735 14.10 -3.75 -17.76
N VAL A 736 15.31 -3.75 -17.27
CA VAL A 736 15.82 -2.78 -16.30
C VAL A 736 17.13 -2.20 -16.82
N ASP A 737 17.50 -1.04 -16.32
CA ASP A 737 18.75 -0.39 -16.64
C ASP A 737 19.80 -0.73 -15.58
N PHE A 738 20.99 -1.09 -16.01
CA PHE A 738 22.15 -1.33 -15.18
C PHE A 738 23.16 -0.20 -15.40
N ARG A 739 23.68 0.37 -14.30
CA ARG A 739 24.75 1.37 -14.35
C ARG A 739 25.61 1.34 -13.11
N LEU A 740 26.87 1.76 -13.23
CA LEU A 740 27.76 1.93 -12.10
C LEU A 740 27.58 3.32 -11.49
N MET A 741 27.59 3.38 -10.17
CA MET A 741 27.35 4.57 -9.37
C MET A 741 28.55 4.84 -8.44
N ARG A 742 28.81 6.11 -8.18
CA ARG A 742 29.63 6.59 -7.08
C ARG A 742 28.76 7.23 -6.03
N TYR A 743 29.02 6.94 -4.80
CA TYR A 743 28.40 7.56 -3.64
C TYR A 743 29.39 8.48 -2.93
N ASP A 744 28.94 9.70 -2.66
CA ASP A 744 29.64 10.67 -1.83
C ASP A 744 28.66 11.20 -0.77
N ASN A 745 28.91 10.89 0.50
CA ASN A 745 28.04 11.27 1.63
C ASN A 745 26.53 10.96 1.38
N GLY A 746 26.24 9.77 0.88
CA GLY A 746 24.89 9.30 0.59
C GLY A 746 24.31 9.78 -0.74
N LYS A 747 24.98 10.67 -1.47
CA LYS A 747 24.54 11.13 -2.79
C LYS A 747 25.12 10.26 -3.89
N ALA A 748 24.23 9.63 -4.67
CA ALA A 748 24.59 8.78 -5.79
C ALA A 748 24.79 9.59 -7.08
N THR A 749 25.86 9.33 -7.81
CA THR A 749 26.16 9.91 -9.12
C THR A 749 26.53 8.80 -10.10
N PRO A 750 25.96 8.75 -11.30
CA PRO A 750 26.34 7.78 -12.33
C PRO A 750 27.80 7.96 -12.77
N ILE A 751 28.52 6.85 -12.92
CA ILE A 751 29.91 6.82 -13.42
C ILE A 751 30.06 5.89 -14.64
N SER A 752 28.96 5.35 -15.13
CA SER A 752 28.88 4.65 -16.42
C SER A 752 27.59 4.99 -17.15
N GLU A 753 27.57 4.72 -18.44
CA GLU A 753 26.32 4.70 -19.21
C GLU A 753 25.40 3.57 -18.72
N ALA A 754 24.11 3.74 -18.95
CA ALA A 754 23.12 2.72 -18.61
C ALA A 754 23.00 1.66 -19.70
N VAL A 755 23.02 0.40 -19.34
CA VAL A 755 22.75 -0.74 -20.23
C VAL A 755 21.41 -1.35 -19.85
N SER A 756 20.46 -1.37 -20.78
CA SER A 756 19.17 -2.02 -20.61
C SER A 756 19.28 -3.50 -20.92
N ALA A 757 18.79 -4.36 -20.01
CA ALA A 757 18.85 -5.82 -20.21
C ALA A 757 17.65 -6.54 -19.58
N THR A 758 17.42 -7.79 -20.02
CA THR A 758 16.30 -8.62 -19.59
C THR A 758 16.67 -9.70 -18.56
N CYS A 759 17.92 -9.82 -18.17
CA CYS A 759 18.39 -10.86 -17.23
C CYS A 759 17.73 -10.76 -15.84
N TYR A 760 17.35 -9.57 -15.40
CA TYR A 760 16.72 -9.35 -14.10
C TYR A 760 15.20 -9.63 -14.09
N ARG A 761 14.68 -10.44 -15.02
CA ARG A 761 13.27 -10.86 -15.05
C ARG A 761 13.00 -12.21 -14.39
N THR A 762 14.05 -12.95 -14.15
CA THR A 762 14.04 -14.28 -13.54
C THR A 762 15.21 -14.37 -12.59
N ARG A 763 15.42 -15.52 -11.99
CA ARG A 763 16.59 -15.75 -11.14
C ARG A 763 17.86 -15.34 -11.88
N CYS A 764 18.58 -14.40 -11.27
CA CYS A 764 19.73 -13.71 -11.85
C CYS A 764 20.93 -13.81 -10.91
N THR A 765 22.10 -14.13 -11.48
CA THR A 765 23.37 -14.03 -10.78
C THR A 765 24.02 -12.70 -11.11
N ILE A 766 24.46 -11.99 -10.11
CA ILE A 766 25.07 -10.67 -10.22
C ILE A 766 26.43 -10.73 -9.54
N THR A 767 27.48 -10.31 -10.24
CA THR A 767 28.84 -10.18 -9.70
C THR A 767 29.32 -8.76 -9.88
N VAL A 768 29.77 -8.13 -8.80
CA VAL A 768 30.43 -6.82 -8.80
C VAL A 768 31.81 -6.99 -8.22
N ALA A 769 32.84 -6.55 -8.90
CA ALA A 769 34.22 -6.77 -8.47
C ALA A 769 35.10 -5.55 -8.75
N THR A 770 36.11 -5.38 -7.91
CA THR A 770 37.21 -4.44 -8.16
C THR A 770 38.50 -5.21 -8.47
N ASP A 771 39.32 -4.62 -9.30
CA ASP A 771 40.67 -5.05 -9.64
C ASP A 771 41.55 -3.80 -9.75
N GLY A 772 42.22 -3.44 -8.66
CA GLY A 772 42.95 -2.19 -8.53
C GLY A 772 42.09 -0.96 -8.78
N GLN A 773 42.29 -0.31 -9.91
CA GLN A 773 41.55 0.91 -10.31
C GLN A 773 40.29 0.61 -11.11
N ARG A 774 39.94 -0.64 -11.32
CA ARG A 774 38.85 -1.01 -12.18
C ARG A 774 37.68 -1.63 -11.41
N LEU A 775 36.50 -1.07 -11.57
CA LEU A 775 35.22 -1.63 -11.13
C LEU A 775 34.54 -2.32 -12.28
N THR A 776 34.13 -3.56 -12.09
CA THR A 776 33.36 -4.34 -13.07
C THR A 776 32.06 -4.82 -12.47
N ALA A 777 31.05 -5.00 -13.32
CA ALA A 777 29.80 -5.65 -12.94
C ALA A 777 29.33 -6.56 -14.07
N HIS A 778 28.94 -7.77 -13.67
CA HIS A 778 28.37 -8.78 -14.58
C HIS A 778 27.03 -9.23 -14.01
N ALA A 779 26.00 -9.37 -14.88
CA ALA A 779 24.71 -9.94 -14.50
C ALA A 779 24.23 -10.90 -15.59
N GLU A 780 23.76 -12.08 -15.17
CA GLU A 780 23.31 -13.14 -16.06
C GLU A 780 22.15 -13.96 -15.50
N THR A 781 21.42 -14.61 -16.39
CA THR A 781 20.39 -15.59 -16.04
C THR A 781 20.47 -16.81 -16.95
N THR A 782 20.06 -17.97 -16.42
CA THR A 782 19.92 -19.20 -17.20
C THR A 782 18.64 -19.23 -18.05
N ALA A 783 17.72 -18.29 -17.83
CA ALA A 783 16.50 -18.21 -18.61
C ALA A 783 16.80 -17.70 -20.04
N PRO A 784 16.04 -18.14 -21.05
CA PRO A 784 16.23 -17.66 -22.42
C PRO A 784 15.95 -16.15 -22.49
N PRO A 785 16.57 -15.44 -23.46
CA PRO A 785 16.27 -14.03 -23.71
C PRO A 785 14.77 -13.78 -23.92
N GLN A 786 14.28 -12.63 -23.47
CA GLN A 786 12.88 -12.27 -23.66
C GLN A 786 12.56 -12.10 -25.14
N ALA A 787 11.67 -12.93 -25.64
CA ALA A 787 11.25 -12.87 -27.04
C ALA A 787 10.69 -11.47 -27.39
N GLY A 788 11.14 -10.95 -28.52
CA GLY A 788 10.68 -9.66 -29.07
C GLY A 788 11.17 -8.41 -28.33
N SER A 789 12.09 -8.52 -27.37
CA SER A 789 12.64 -7.36 -26.68
C SER A 789 13.75 -6.65 -27.46
N GLY A 790 14.52 -7.39 -28.26
CA GLY A 790 15.73 -6.89 -28.91
C GLY A 790 16.87 -6.51 -27.95
N LEU A 791 16.73 -6.81 -26.66
CA LEU A 791 17.67 -6.45 -25.61
C LEU A 791 18.52 -7.64 -25.15
N PRO A 792 19.75 -7.40 -24.66
CA PRO A 792 20.61 -8.45 -24.15
C PRO A 792 20.02 -9.12 -22.91
N ASN A 793 20.43 -10.36 -22.68
CA ASN A 793 20.10 -11.16 -21.49
C ASN A 793 21.27 -11.29 -20.51
N THR A 794 22.36 -10.64 -20.80
CA THR A 794 23.53 -10.47 -19.95
C THR A 794 23.96 -9.02 -19.92
N VAL A 795 24.67 -8.63 -18.89
CA VAL A 795 25.20 -7.28 -18.74
C VAL A 795 26.65 -7.37 -18.34
N ASP A 796 27.49 -6.60 -19.01
CA ASP A 796 28.88 -6.35 -18.65
C ASP A 796 29.11 -4.85 -18.61
N LEU A 797 29.54 -4.35 -17.44
CA LEU A 797 29.88 -2.94 -17.21
C LEU A 797 31.27 -2.85 -16.62
N SER A 798 31.98 -1.79 -16.96
CA SER A 798 33.24 -1.46 -16.30
C SER A 798 33.53 0.03 -16.31
N THR A 799 34.22 0.52 -15.28
CA THR A 799 34.69 1.91 -15.17
C THR A 799 35.90 1.96 -14.26
N ASP A 800 36.64 3.03 -14.36
CA ASP A 800 37.73 3.29 -13.44
C ASP A 800 37.24 3.90 -12.14
N ILE A 801 37.89 3.55 -11.03
CA ILE A 801 37.56 4.01 -9.69
C ILE A 801 38.81 4.46 -8.94
N ASP A 802 38.61 5.14 -7.81
CA ASP A 802 39.71 5.45 -6.88
C ASP A 802 40.16 4.18 -6.18
N PRO A 803 41.41 3.73 -6.38
CA PRO A 803 41.92 2.53 -5.74
C PRO A 803 42.02 2.64 -4.21
N SER A 804 42.12 3.86 -3.68
CA SER A 804 42.15 4.10 -2.23
C SER A 804 40.79 3.94 -1.54
N ALA A 805 39.73 3.75 -2.31
CA ALA A 805 38.41 3.52 -1.73
C ALA A 805 38.41 2.21 -0.91
N HIS A 806 37.85 2.29 0.27
CA HIS A 806 37.77 1.17 1.22
C HIS A 806 36.37 1.09 1.84
N GLY A 807 36.06 -0.02 2.41
CA GLY A 807 34.80 -0.24 3.09
C GLY A 807 34.24 -1.63 2.91
N GLY A 808 32.98 -1.79 3.17
CA GLY A 808 32.25 -3.04 3.08
C GLY A 808 31.44 -3.20 1.80
N SER A 809 30.38 -3.97 1.91
CA SER A 809 29.47 -4.28 0.85
C SER A 809 28.01 -4.31 1.37
N GLY A 810 27.08 -4.55 0.50
CA GLY A 810 25.68 -4.72 0.86
C GLY A 810 24.72 -4.49 -0.28
N VAL A 811 23.46 -4.46 0.04
CA VAL A 811 22.40 -4.19 -0.90
C VAL A 811 21.39 -3.20 -0.34
N GLN A 812 20.81 -2.39 -1.22
CA GLN A 812 19.64 -1.57 -0.93
C GLN A 812 18.57 -1.82 -1.97
N HIS A 813 17.31 -1.85 -1.56
CA HIS A 813 16.20 -1.97 -2.50
C HIS A 813 15.12 -0.93 -2.19
N THR A 814 14.76 -0.09 -3.15
CA THR A 814 13.79 1.01 -2.96
C THR A 814 12.39 0.67 -3.44
N GLY A 815 12.22 -0.46 -4.09
CA GLY A 815 10.94 -0.89 -4.66
C GLY A 815 9.95 -1.47 -3.67
N SER A 816 9.06 -2.31 -4.17
CA SER A 816 8.04 -3.00 -3.38
C SER A 816 8.62 -3.80 -2.23
N CYS A 817 7.83 -4.02 -1.19
CA CYS A 817 8.22 -4.77 0.00
C CYS A 817 7.56 -6.14 0.05
N GLY A 818 8.06 -7.02 0.92
CA GLY A 818 7.53 -8.35 1.15
C GLY A 818 7.54 -9.21 -0.13
N GLU A 819 6.51 -9.99 -0.35
CA GLU A 819 6.42 -10.94 -1.48
C GLU A 819 6.43 -10.29 -2.87
N SER A 820 6.20 -8.98 -2.95
CA SER A 820 6.23 -8.24 -4.21
C SER A 820 7.60 -7.68 -4.57
N THR A 821 8.62 -7.92 -3.76
CA THR A 821 9.99 -7.43 -3.96
C THR A 821 10.88 -8.47 -4.63
N THR A 822 12.16 -8.12 -4.78
CA THR A 822 13.21 -9.06 -5.16
C THR A 822 13.59 -9.93 -3.98
N MET A 823 13.67 -11.24 -4.18
CA MET A 823 14.13 -12.20 -3.19
C MET A 823 15.65 -12.39 -3.33
N LEU A 824 16.37 -12.22 -2.23
CA LEU A 824 17.80 -12.51 -2.14
C LEU A 824 17.98 -13.96 -1.66
N HIS A 825 18.55 -14.82 -2.50
CA HIS A 825 18.80 -16.22 -2.19
C HIS A 825 20.19 -16.44 -1.63
N TYR A 826 21.18 -15.71 -2.15
CA TYR A 826 22.57 -15.96 -1.84
C TYR A 826 23.37 -14.65 -1.93
N MET A 827 24.34 -14.50 -1.03
CA MET A 827 25.34 -13.43 -1.08
C MET A 827 26.69 -13.94 -0.65
N LYS A 828 27.70 -13.70 -1.46
CA LYS A 828 29.10 -13.94 -1.14
C LYS A 828 29.90 -12.66 -1.33
N ILE A 829 30.72 -12.33 -0.33
CA ILE A 829 31.65 -11.22 -0.35
C ILE A 829 33.04 -11.80 -0.19
N GLU A 830 33.90 -11.58 -1.16
CA GLU A 830 35.30 -11.97 -1.17
C GLU A 830 36.15 -10.71 -1.19
N TYR A 831 37.21 -10.68 -0.39
CA TYR A 831 38.12 -9.55 -0.36
C TYR A 831 39.53 -10.00 0.01
N ASP A 832 40.48 -9.37 -0.65
CA ASP A 832 41.88 -9.66 -0.42
C ASP A 832 42.32 -9.15 0.94
N THR A 833 43.27 -9.86 1.53
CA THR A 833 43.98 -9.39 2.71
C THR A 833 45.28 -8.76 2.21
N ASP A 834 45.47 -7.48 2.47
CA ASP A 834 46.80 -6.86 2.37
C ASP A 834 47.75 -7.40 3.42
#